data_e093fee3847458397c5c8c040bb065f3
#
_entry.id   e093fee3847458397c5c8c040bb065f3
#
_cell.length_a   1.000
_cell.length_b   1.000
_cell.length_c   1.000
_cell.angle_alpha   90.00
_cell.angle_beta   90.00
_cell.angle_gamma   90.00
#
_symmetry.space_group_name_H-M   'P 1'
#
loop_
_entity.id
_entity.type
_entity.pdbx_description
1 polymer ?
#
loop_
_entity_poly.entity_id
_entity_poly.type
_entity_poly.pdbx_seq_one_letter_code
_entity_poly.pdbx_strand_id
1 'polypeptide(L)'
;MLKYTLNILGNMGAPAMHGISVLEDALLKCEFGRRVTVGTTKDSGISALLHERNITAPEGAESYRIIADDDIIIAGGGDAGLMYACLELAEDIGFGIMPTSRLGEPYLATRGIYELPHNRVLESERFYSKEYWIEYFNMLAQNRINSFNYVYSHQTSYHTPVFAYYINDDKYPNVHPTDIDADTIGKNREMLKFITELARDRGITFILGIWQVCPWFGNQNDWRPPQANNVAGITPDMLEDYTYRAAKQMLEDFPYIAGIQIRVNVESGITEDNQTAFFKNTIFKALAETGRLLDYRGWCALPETTQTAIEMCGDNMRASMKYWAEFMGAPYQPCKIVPGYSYGDLLANPMPYRFLWQVWSLGSPRLLLWGNPNYVRRLVETCRLGDAEGFEINPHLAQKGYGNDPDYWRIFKRAEDEYFTHEYERYWMFYLLFGRMAYNPALDESVWIRELSRRVGKNAAAPLMKAYELSSAVITFLIQFHLSDLNMYTWPEIDTGGLLEFYNQTPSSDPCTIYNICEYVQDCLNGTSSGKLTPMEASKMFADWSGEILIAADKAARSGAGKELKSAVIDFRIMAFLAKYHSVKIRAGLDLEFFYGTGDGDYLKSSYQKIREATVVWEQLVNVSQDMYYDEMVTGPLDSGSWKKKLRFVYEDELRIAELLGMHERYGNIYKGFDFGGVLAHPCREHGYFELVENFTVERGYIGVNADCVYNAEKGYGFISGAVQAKQMAQPRLSDKDTDEHFRRDALFGTFGIRADNLKSYRSPLYEDYIYGSDSAVFACDLPNGEYLLTLVFRDESPETSVHGPFSVSVSGKQAVTDKILLPLERCEVDMPVTITDGRLEIAFCGDWMIAAIILRDSAARINHTPVKPYKSEPNIQLKHNAVEEAACGQDLPLSITVSAENGIAAVNLCYSHMNQMRPLEKLTMTCIKDGCYESILPGAYLDARYNAMYYFEVIDTNGDGRIFPDFRQRTPYYIVRVR
;
A
#
# COMPACT_ATOMS: atom_id res chain seq x y z
N MET A 1 54.71 -13.43 -3.99
CA MET A 1 53.33 -13.92 -4.00
C MET A 1 53.20 -14.96 -2.94
N LEU A 2 52.66 -14.68 -1.78
CA LEU A 2 52.22 -15.66 -0.79
C LEU A 2 50.99 -16.34 -1.43
N LYS A 3 51.16 -17.59 -1.85
CA LYS A 3 50.05 -18.38 -2.36
C LYS A 3 49.13 -18.71 -1.20
N TYR A 4 47.87 -18.27 -1.28
CA TYR A 4 46.82 -18.78 -0.40
C TYR A 4 46.78 -20.33 -0.52
N THR A 5 46.38 -21.01 0.54
CA THR A 5 46.07 -22.43 0.52
C THR A 5 44.60 -22.61 0.83
N LEU A 6 43.82 -23.00 -0.17
CA LEU A 6 42.43 -23.39 -0.01
C LEU A 6 42.34 -24.93 0.01
N ASN A 7 41.85 -25.49 1.12
CA ASN A 7 41.65 -26.91 1.31
C ASN A 7 40.14 -27.21 1.39
N ILE A 8 39.63 -27.99 0.45
CA ILE A 8 38.23 -28.37 0.36
C ILE A 8 38.11 -29.81 0.89
N LEU A 9 37.28 -30.02 1.94
CA LEU A 9 37.02 -31.31 2.54
C LEU A 9 35.63 -31.84 2.19
N GLY A 10 35.59 -33.05 1.63
CA GLY A 10 34.36 -33.72 1.25
C GLY A 10 33.83 -33.35 -0.16
N ASN A 11 32.69 -33.93 -0.49
CA ASN A 11 31.99 -33.64 -1.75
C ASN A 11 31.01 -32.49 -1.53
N MET A 12 31.04 -31.49 -2.41
CA MET A 12 30.25 -30.28 -2.33
C MET A 12 29.14 -30.27 -3.37
N GLY A 13 27.95 -29.85 -2.94
CA GLY A 13 26.87 -29.53 -3.86
C GLY A 13 27.09 -28.18 -4.58
N ALA A 14 26.27 -27.90 -5.59
CA ALA A 14 26.42 -26.71 -6.42
C ALA A 14 26.39 -25.37 -5.64
N PRO A 15 25.54 -25.17 -4.63
CA PRO A 15 25.58 -23.94 -3.83
C PRO A 15 26.93 -23.74 -3.13
N ALA A 16 27.46 -24.81 -2.49
CA ALA A 16 28.77 -24.74 -1.83
C ALA A 16 29.88 -24.41 -2.82
N MET A 17 29.90 -25.07 -4.00
CA MET A 17 30.87 -24.79 -5.06
C MET A 17 30.81 -23.37 -5.57
N HIS A 18 29.62 -22.78 -5.69
CA HIS A 18 29.48 -21.36 -6.01
C HIS A 18 30.15 -20.47 -4.95
N GLY A 19 29.85 -20.69 -3.67
CA GLY A 19 30.47 -19.93 -2.59
C GLY A 19 31.99 -20.06 -2.56
N ILE A 20 32.50 -21.29 -2.75
CA ILE A 20 33.93 -21.61 -2.81
C ILE A 20 34.60 -20.87 -3.98
N SER A 21 34.00 -20.87 -5.16
CA SER A 21 34.52 -20.15 -6.35
C SER A 21 34.63 -18.65 -6.09
N VAL A 22 33.60 -18.02 -5.49
CA VAL A 22 33.64 -16.59 -5.14
C VAL A 22 34.73 -16.29 -4.10
N LEU A 23 34.90 -17.18 -3.10
CA LEU A 23 35.94 -17.06 -2.11
C LEU A 23 37.34 -17.19 -2.75
N GLU A 24 37.52 -18.17 -3.63
CA GLU A 24 38.79 -18.39 -4.36
C GLU A 24 39.17 -17.14 -5.18
N ASP A 25 38.23 -16.54 -5.89
CA ASP A 25 38.44 -15.30 -6.63
C ASP A 25 38.87 -14.14 -5.71
N ALA A 26 38.28 -14.03 -4.52
CA ALA A 26 38.66 -13.02 -3.54
C ALA A 26 40.09 -13.27 -3.00
N LEU A 27 40.43 -14.53 -2.69
CA LEU A 27 41.75 -14.92 -2.22
C LEU A 27 42.83 -14.68 -3.29
N LEU A 28 42.52 -14.89 -4.57
CA LEU A 28 43.45 -14.63 -5.68
C LEU A 28 43.78 -13.13 -5.84
N LYS A 29 42.88 -12.24 -5.48
CA LYS A 29 43.02 -10.79 -5.61
C LYS A 29 43.75 -10.13 -4.44
N CYS A 30 43.94 -10.83 -3.33
CA CYS A 30 44.60 -10.31 -2.14
C CYS A 30 45.81 -11.10 -1.72
N GLU A 31 46.75 -10.51 -0.97
CA GLU A 31 47.84 -11.19 -0.31
C GLU A 31 47.35 -11.81 1.03
N PHE A 32 46.67 -12.96 0.92
CA PHE A 32 46.12 -13.64 2.08
C PHE A 32 47.00 -14.81 2.51
N GLY A 33 47.79 -14.60 3.56
CA GLY A 33 48.85 -15.57 3.99
C GLY A 33 48.39 -16.74 4.86
N ARG A 34 47.08 -16.87 5.11
CA ARG A 34 46.50 -17.92 5.96
C ARG A 34 45.98 -19.07 5.14
N ARG A 35 46.01 -20.28 5.72
CA ARG A 35 45.32 -21.45 5.17
C ARG A 35 43.82 -21.30 5.42
N VAL A 36 42.99 -21.60 4.41
CA VAL A 36 41.54 -21.66 4.50
C VAL A 36 41.11 -23.10 4.27
N THR A 37 40.41 -23.71 5.23
CA THR A 37 39.81 -25.03 5.10
C THR A 37 38.30 -24.92 5.11
N VAL A 38 37.63 -25.47 4.10
CA VAL A 38 36.19 -25.38 3.93
C VAL A 38 35.55 -26.75 3.79
N GLY A 39 34.36 -26.91 4.31
CA GLY A 39 33.56 -28.12 4.15
C GLY A 39 32.25 -28.07 4.92
N THR A 40 31.42 -29.08 4.75
CA THR A 40 30.17 -29.23 5.51
C THR A 40 30.38 -30.13 6.74
N THR A 41 29.49 -30.00 7.73
CA THR A 41 29.51 -30.87 8.94
C THR A 41 29.24 -32.36 8.64
N LYS A 42 28.82 -32.69 7.41
CA LYS A 42 28.68 -34.06 6.92
C LYS A 42 30.04 -34.72 6.68
N ASP A 43 31.11 -33.97 6.50
CA ASP A 43 32.44 -34.44 6.32
C ASP A 43 33.11 -34.69 7.67
N SER A 44 33.73 -35.89 7.85
CA SER A 44 34.37 -36.28 9.11
C SER A 44 35.60 -35.42 9.45
N GLY A 45 36.30 -34.88 8.43
CA GLY A 45 37.46 -34.00 8.65
C GLY A 45 37.05 -32.66 9.23
N ILE A 46 35.98 -32.05 8.77
CA ILE A 46 35.43 -30.82 9.34
C ILE A 46 34.90 -31.07 10.75
N SER A 47 34.16 -32.15 10.96
CA SER A 47 33.64 -32.51 12.29
C SER A 47 34.78 -32.76 13.28
N ALA A 48 35.86 -33.40 12.87
CA ALA A 48 37.06 -33.58 13.69
C ALA A 48 37.74 -32.26 14.05
N LEU A 49 37.91 -31.35 13.07
CA LEU A 49 38.48 -30.01 13.27
C LEU A 49 37.68 -29.16 14.26
N LEU A 50 36.36 -29.26 14.23
CA LEU A 50 35.48 -28.56 15.19
C LEU A 50 35.62 -29.18 16.60
N HIS A 51 35.61 -30.51 16.69
CA HIS A 51 35.73 -31.23 17.95
C HIS A 51 37.08 -30.96 18.64
N GLU A 52 38.20 -30.99 17.89
CA GLU A 52 39.53 -30.69 18.41
C GLU A 52 39.63 -29.30 19.06
N ARG A 53 38.82 -28.35 18.58
CA ARG A 53 38.74 -26.95 19.08
C ARG A 53 37.66 -26.75 20.12
N ASN A 54 36.94 -27.82 20.49
CA ASN A 54 35.79 -27.76 21.40
C ASN A 54 34.72 -26.74 20.93
N ILE A 55 34.44 -26.73 19.63
CA ILE A 55 33.47 -25.82 18.99
C ILE A 55 32.26 -26.62 18.55
N THR A 56 31.06 -26.13 18.90
CA THR A 56 29.79 -26.72 18.48
C THR A 56 29.62 -26.58 16.97
N ALA A 57 29.25 -27.66 16.30
CA ALA A 57 28.94 -27.68 14.88
C ALA A 57 27.69 -26.84 14.58
N PRO A 58 27.64 -26.12 13.45
CA PRO A 58 26.42 -25.43 13.03
C PRO A 58 25.31 -26.43 12.73
N GLU A 59 24.11 -26.16 13.24
CA GLU A 59 22.92 -26.98 13.03
C GLU A 59 22.05 -26.32 11.92
N GLY A 60 21.40 -27.15 11.08
CA GLY A 60 20.57 -26.69 9.98
C GLY A 60 21.34 -26.42 8.67
N ALA A 61 20.65 -26.61 7.55
CA ALA A 61 21.25 -26.57 6.21
C ALA A 61 21.88 -25.25 5.81
N GLU A 62 21.35 -24.13 6.35
CA GLU A 62 21.81 -22.78 6.05
C GLU A 62 22.69 -22.15 7.13
N SER A 63 22.93 -22.86 8.24
CA SER A 63 23.79 -22.38 9.31
C SER A 63 25.27 -22.62 8.98
N TYR A 64 26.12 -21.77 9.50
CA TYR A 64 27.56 -21.89 9.30
C TYR A 64 28.40 -21.41 10.50
N ARG A 65 29.62 -21.85 10.53
CA ARG A 65 30.64 -21.39 11.48
C ARG A 65 31.91 -20.97 10.72
N ILE A 66 32.38 -19.78 10.98
CA ILE A 66 33.70 -19.29 10.59
C ILE A 66 34.54 -19.26 11.87
N ILE A 67 35.73 -19.89 11.83
CA ILE A 67 36.74 -19.84 12.88
C ILE A 67 37.97 -19.17 12.28
N ALA A 68 38.39 -18.09 12.87
CA ALA A 68 39.45 -17.23 12.35
C ALA A 68 40.57 -17.09 13.39
N ASP A 69 41.33 -18.15 13.54
CA ASP A 69 42.56 -18.20 14.37
C ASP A 69 43.81 -18.01 13.50
N ASP A 70 44.88 -18.79 13.68
CA ASP A 70 46.07 -18.80 12.81
C ASP A 70 45.69 -19.24 11.38
N ASP A 71 44.86 -20.28 11.27
CA ASP A 71 44.21 -20.74 10.05
C ASP A 71 42.70 -20.36 10.10
N ILE A 72 42.04 -20.36 8.93
CA ILE A 72 40.60 -20.15 8.84
C ILE A 72 39.92 -21.49 8.55
N ILE A 73 38.90 -21.83 9.34
CA ILE A 73 38.03 -22.95 9.08
C ILE A 73 36.62 -22.46 8.83
N ILE A 74 36.01 -22.91 7.75
CA ILE A 74 34.65 -22.65 7.39
C ILE A 74 33.85 -23.94 7.38
N ALA A 75 32.89 -24.06 8.28
CA ALA A 75 32.01 -25.21 8.40
C ALA A 75 30.57 -24.80 8.09
N GLY A 76 29.95 -25.38 7.05
CA GLY A 76 28.54 -25.26 6.77
C GLY A 76 27.76 -26.42 7.38
N GLY A 77 26.55 -26.14 7.93
CA GLY A 77 25.61 -27.21 8.31
C GLY A 77 25.10 -27.98 7.10
N GLY A 78 25.08 -27.33 5.95
CA GLY A 78 24.81 -27.85 4.61
C GLY A 78 25.50 -27.01 3.54
N ASP A 79 25.23 -27.34 2.25
CA ASP A 79 25.83 -26.64 1.11
C ASP A 79 25.48 -25.15 1.06
N ALA A 80 24.24 -24.77 1.41
CA ALA A 80 23.82 -23.37 1.47
C ALA A 80 24.51 -22.59 2.60
N GLY A 81 24.66 -23.20 3.80
CA GLY A 81 25.39 -22.61 4.91
C GLY A 81 26.88 -22.42 4.58
N LEU A 82 27.52 -23.42 3.92
CA LEU A 82 28.88 -23.27 3.43
C LEU A 82 29.02 -22.16 2.39
N MET A 83 28.08 -22.07 1.45
CA MET A 83 28.02 -20.96 0.47
C MET A 83 27.98 -19.62 1.18
N TYR A 84 27.07 -19.44 2.13
CA TYR A 84 26.92 -18.18 2.85
C TYR A 84 28.19 -17.78 3.61
N ALA A 85 28.85 -18.74 4.25
CA ALA A 85 30.11 -18.50 4.94
C ALA A 85 31.24 -18.10 3.99
N CYS A 86 31.35 -18.76 2.84
CA CYS A 86 32.34 -18.41 1.82
C CYS A 86 32.08 -17.02 1.22
N LEU A 87 30.81 -16.68 0.91
CA LEU A 87 30.43 -15.35 0.44
C LEU A 87 30.71 -14.27 1.49
N GLU A 88 30.47 -14.56 2.76
CA GLU A 88 30.76 -13.67 3.89
C GLU A 88 32.26 -13.38 4.02
N LEU A 89 33.12 -14.43 3.98
CA LEU A 89 34.55 -14.27 4.03
C LEU A 89 35.10 -13.55 2.79
N ALA A 90 34.58 -13.88 1.61
CA ALA A 90 34.96 -13.20 0.37
C ALA A 90 34.64 -11.70 0.41
N GLU A 91 33.51 -11.35 1.01
CA GLU A 91 33.11 -9.95 1.20
C GLU A 91 34.05 -9.23 2.19
N ASP A 92 34.36 -9.84 3.34
CA ASP A 92 35.34 -9.27 4.29
C ASP A 92 36.68 -9.01 3.62
N ILE A 93 37.21 -10.00 2.88
CA ILE A 93 38.46 -9.86 2.12
C ILE A 93 38.37 -8.72 1.12
N GLY A 94 37.28 -8.63 0.36
CA GLY A 94 37.05 -7.58 -0.63
C GLY A 94 37.02 -6.17 -0.04
N PHE A 95 36.60 -6.03 1.21
CA PHE A 95 36.65 -4.77 1.97
C PHE A 95 37.93 -4.57 2.78
N GLY A 96 38.87 -5.51 2.74
CA GLY A 96 40.11 -5.44 3.54
C GLY A 96 39.86 -5.62 5.04
N ILE A 97 38.77 -6.28 5.42
CA ILE A 97 38.40 -6.54 6.81
C ILE A 97 39.08 -7.84 7.26
N MET A 98 39.71 -7.81 8.42
CA MET A 98 40.27 -9.01 9.00
C MET A 98 39.16 -9.99 9.42
N PRO A 99 39.22 -11.26 8.97
CA PRO A 99 38.22 -12.25 9.35
C PRO A 99 38.13 -12.45 10.86
N THR A 100 36.90 -12.59 11.36
CA THR A 100 36.61 -12.87 12.77
C THR A 100 35.79 -14.15 12.91
N SER A 101 35.96 -14.83 14.03
CA SER A 101 35.18 -16.05 14.36
C SER A 101 33.72 -15.68 14.61
N ARG A 102 32.78 -16.37 13.93
CA ARG A 102 31.35 -16.11 14.06
C ARG A 102 30.48 -17.31 13.70
N LEU A 103 29.28 -17.33 14.23
CA LEU A 103 28.20 -18.24 13.89
C LEU A 103 27.19 -17.50 13.06
N GLY A 104 26.71 -18.10 11.98
CA GLY A 104 25.55 -17.61 11.21
C GLY A 104 24.42 -18.63 11.29
N GLU A 105 23.24 -18.17 11.64
CA GLU A 105 22.01 -18.96 11.72
C GLU A 105 20.85 -18.14 11.19
N PRO A 106 19.96 -18.73 10.35
CA PRO A 106 18.84 -17.99 9.81
C PRO A 106 17.79 -17.74 10.88
N TYR A 107 17.41 -16.46 11.06
CA TYR A 107 16.31 -16.06 11.94
C TYR A 107 14.96 -16.44 11.35
N LEU A 108 14.76 -16.22 10.04
CA LEU A 108 13.60 -16.66 9.27
C LEU A 108 14.03 -17.78 8.31
N ALA A 109 13.27 -18.85 8.25
CA ALA A 109 13.57 -20.01 7.39
C ALA A 109 13.36 -19.66 5.90
N THR A 110 12.32 -18.90 5.57
CA THR A 110 12.03 -18.45 4.20
C THR A 110 12.21 -16.94 4.08
N ARG A 111 13.03 -16.52 3.11
CA ARG A 111 13.36 -15.14 2.77
C ARG A 111 13.19 -15.00 1.27
N GLY A 112 11.94 -14.70 0.87
CA GLY A 112 11.51 -14.80 -0.52
C GLY A 112 11.43 -13.46 -1.24
N ILE A 113 11.81 -13.49 -2.51
CA ILE A 113 11.48 -12.47 -3.51
C ILE A 113 10.37 -12.99 -4.40
N TYR A 114 9.50 -12.09 -4.82
CA TYR A 114 8.30 -12.34 -5.55
C TYR A 114 8.18 -11.35 -6.70
N GLU A 115 8.32 -11.83 -7.93
CA GLU A 115 8.27 -11.01 -9.13
C GLU A 115 7.07 -11.32 -10.01
N LEU A 116 6.57 -10.28 -10.68
CA LEU A 116 5.38 -10.30 -11.51
C LEU A 116 5.72 -9.75 -12.90
N PRO A 117 6.13 -10.58 -13.86
CA PRO A 117 6.35 -10.14 -15.21
C PRO A 117 5.00 -9.86 -15.89
N HIS A 118 4.64 -8.58 -16.01
CA HIS A 118 3.36 -8.16 -16.58
C HIS A 118 3.42 -7.83 -18.08
N ASN A 119 4.57 -7.39 -18.56
CA ASN A 119 4.69 -6.84 -19.92
C ASN A 119 5.69 -7.64 -20.73
N ARG A 120 5.20 -8.33 -21.77
CA ARG A 120 6.02 -9.17 -22.64
C ARG A 120 7.18 -8.41 -23.29
N VAL A 121 6.92 -7.19 -23.80
CA VAL A 121 7.95 -6.42 -24.50
C VAL A 121 9.06 -6.03 -23.54
N LEU A 122 8.66 -5.54 -22.36
CA LEU A 122 9.56 -5.14 -21.29
C LEU A 122 10.39 -6.33 -20.76
N GLU A 123 9.75 -7.49 -20.54
CA GLU A 123 10.35 -8.64 -19.87
C GLU A 123 11.18 -9.54 -20.81
N SER A 124 10.94 -9.49 -22.10
CA SER A 124 11.62 -10.39 -23.06
C SER A 124 13.13 -10.25 -23.02
N GLU A 125 13.67 -9.04 -22.92
CA GLU A 125 15.12 -8.81 -22.88
C GLU A 125 15.75 -9.49 -21.66
N ARG A 126 15.12 -9.36 -20.50
CA ARG A 126 15.58 -9.97 -19.24
C ARG A 126 15.43 -11.48 -19.26
N PHE A 127 14.26 -11.97 -19.66
CA PHE A 127 13.96 -13.40 -19.65
C PHE A 127 14.95 -14.22 -20.46
N TYR A 128 15.35 -13.74 -21.65
CA TYR A 128 16.28 -14.46 -22.51
C TYR A 128 17.77 -14.18 -22.25
N SER A 129 18.10 -13.30 -21.31
CA SER A 129 19.49 -13.04 -20.92
C SER A 129 19.96 -13.98 -19.83
N LYS A 130 20.85 -14.91 -20.18
CA LYS A 130 21.50 -15.80 -19.19
C LYS A 130 22.37 -14.98 -18.22
N GLU A 131 23.01 -13.95 -18.71
CA GLU A 131 23.87 -13.03 -17.94
C GLU A 131 23.05 -12.35 -16.86
N TYR A 132 21.85 -11.82 -17.21
CA TYR A 132 20.93 -11.21 -16.24
C TYR A 132 20.60 -12.18 -15.10
N TRP A 133 20.19 -13.40 -15.40
CA TRP A 133 19.80 -14.39 -14.38
C TRP A 133 20.98 -14.83 -13.51
N ILE A 134 22.19 -14.97 -14.10
CA ILE A 134 23.38 -15.31 -13.32
C ILE A 134 23.69 -14.22 -12.31
N GLU A 135 23.71 -12.97 -12.74
CA GLU A 135 24.02 -11.83 -11.87
C GLU A 135 22.92 -11.62 -10.82
N TYR A 136 21.65 -11.71 -11.21
CA TYR A 136 20.51 -11.57 -10.32
C TYR A 136 20.50 -12.63 -9.21
N PHE A 137 20.64 -13.91 -9.56
CA PHE A 137 20.65 -14.97 -8.54
C PHE A 137 21.94 -14.97 -7.70
N ASN A 138 23.05 -14.53 -8.24
CA ASN A 138 24.25 -14.27 -7.44
C ASN A 138 24.01 -13.19 -6.40
N MET A 139 23.35 -12.10 -6.78
CA MET A 139 22.98 -11.01 -5.89
C MET A 139 21.97 -11.49 -4.81
N LEU A 140 20.98 -12.29 -5.18
CA LEU A 140 20.03 -12.88 -4.22
C LEU A 140 20.75 -13.77 -3.20
N ALA A 141 21.61 -14.68 -3.66
CA ALA A 141 22.41 -15.57 -2.78
C ALA A 141 23.35 -14.76 -1.86
N GLN A 142 24.02 -13.73 -2.39
CA GLN A 142 24.87 -12.82 -1.61
C GLN A 142 24.10 -12.18 -0.46
N ASN A 143 22.83 -11.86 -0.68
CA ASN A 143 21.94 -11.26 0.31
C ASN A 143 21.13 -12.29 1.13
N ARG A 144 21.45 -13.58 1.06
CA ARG A 144 20.79 -14.65 1.86
C ARG A 144 19.32 -14.87 1.49
N ILE A 145 18.87 -14.45 0.33
CA ILE A 145 17.53 -14.72 -0.19
C ILE A 145 17.53 -16.17 -0.70
N ASN A 146 16.56 -16.96 -0.24
CA ASN A 146 16.53 -18.40 -0.47
C ASN A 146 15.25 -18.93 -1.14
N SER A 147 14.34 -18.03 -1.52
CA SER A 147 13.11 -18.36 -2.25
C SER A 147 12.86 -17.31 -3.32
N PHE A 148 12.47 -17.77 -4.50
CA PHE A 148 12.13 -16.91 -5.63
C PHE A 148 10.82 -17.39 -6.25
N ASN A 149 9.81 -16.53 -6.22
CA ASN A 149 8.51 -16.78 -6.79
C ASN A 149 8.36 -15.95 -8.08
N TYR A 150 8.26 -16.64 -9.20
CA TYR A 150 8.09 -15.99 -10.49
C TYR A 150 6.66 -16.18 -10.96
N VAL A 151 5.88 -15.08 -10.89
CA VAL A 151 4.44 -15.12 -11.12
C VAL A 151 4.10 -14.63 -12.49
N TYR A 152 3.56 -15.49 -13.31
CA TYR A 152 3.05 -15.13 -14.62
C TYR A 152 1.68 -14.47 -14.50
N SER A 153 1.56 -13.27 -15.02
CA SER A 153 0.34 -12.47 -14.91
C SER A 153 -0.63 -12.71 -16.07
N HIS A 154 -1.92 -12.63 -15.76
CA HIS A 154 -2.99 -12.70 -16.77
C HIS A 154 -3.05 -11.48 -17.70
N GLN A 155 -2.36 -10.40 -17.35
CA GLN A 155 -2.38 -9.14 -18.09
C GLN A 155 -1.33 -9.08 -19.19
N THR A 156 -0.46 -10.07 -19.26
CA THR A 156 0.50 -10.20 -20.36
C THR A 156 0.12 -11.34 -21.27
N SER A 157 0.39 -11.19 -22.54
CA SER A 157 0.31 -12.28 -23.52
C SER A 157 1.51 -13.22 -23.46
N TYR A 158 2.55 -12.84 -22.74
CA TYR A 158 3.78 -13.57 -22.58
C TYR A 158 3.74 -14.39 -21.31
N HIS A 159 4.01 -15.67 -21.37
CA HIS A 159 3.97 -16.61 -20.25
C HIS A 159 2.57 -16.95 -19.69
N THR A 160 1.52 -16.29 -20.08
CA THR A 160 0.19 -16.53 -19.52
C THR A 160 -0.82 -16.99 -20.58
N PRO A 161 -1.59 -18.04 -20.35
CA PRO A 161 -1.43 -19.05 -19.30
C PRO A 161 -0.16 -19.84 -19.55
N VAL A 162 0.56 -20.06 -18.51
CA VAL A 162 1.95 -20.48 -18.59
C VAL A 162 2.17 -21.78 -19.40
N PHE A 163 1.28 -22.76 -19.27
CA PHE A 163 1.56 -24.12 -19.77
C PHE A 163 1.76 -24.18 -21.27
N ALA A 164 0.89 -23.59 -22.09
CA ALA A 164 0.97 -23.65 -23.54
C ALA A 164 2.24 -23.00 -24.12
N TYR A 165 2.90 -22.12 -23.35
CA TYR A 165 4.15 -21.49 -23.75
C TYR A 165 5.40 -22.36 -23.50
N TYR A 166 5.21 -23.52 -22.86
CA TYR A 166 6.28 -24.45 -22.49
C TYR A 166 5.99 -25.91 -22.81
N ILE A 167 4.70 -26.31 -22.83
CA ILE A 167 4.28 -27.70 -22.92
C ILE A 167 3.42 -27.91 -24.18
N ASN A 168 3.75 -28.95 -24.94
CA ASN A 168 2.88 -29.49 -25.99
C ASN A 168 2.26 -30.76 -25.45
N ASP A 169 0.95 -30.86 -25.35
CA ASP A 169 0.25 -32.03 -24.84
C ASP A 169 -0.19 -32.91 -26.02
N ASP A 170 0.24 -34.16 -26.04
CA ASP A 170 -0.07 -35.12 -27.13
C ASP A 170 -1.57 -35.40 -27.25
N LYS A 171 -2.35 -35.30 -26.12
CA LYS A 171 -3.80 -35.47 -26.15
C LYS A 171 -4.51 -34.25 -26.74
N TYR A 172 -3.91 -33.08 -26.60
CA TYR A 172 -4.48 -31.81 -27.02
C TYR A 172 -3.53 -31.04 -27.96
N PRO A 173 -3.17 -31.61 -29.12
CA PRO A 173 -2.15 -31.03 -30.03
C PRO A 173 -2.59 -29.70 -30.63
N ASN A 174 -3.87 -29.36 -30.58
CA ASN A 174 -4.40 -28.09 -31.10
C ASN A 174 -4.33 -26.93 -30.08
N VAL A 175 -3.94 -27.23 -28.83
CA VAL A 175 -3.71 -26.16 -27.81
C VAL A 175 -2.32 -25.59 -28.04
N HIS A 176 -2.27 -24.33 -28.44
CA HIS A 176 -1.02 -23.64 -28.76
C HIS A 176 -1.16 -22.13 -28.57
N PRO A 177 -0.08 -21.43 -28.23
CA PRO A 177 -0.09 -19.97 -28.24
C PRO A 177 -0.21 -19.44 -29.67
N THR A 178 -0.92 -18.32 -29.84
CA THR A 178 -1.18 -17.72 -31.17
C THR A 178 -0.20 -16.59 -31.49
N ASP A 179 0.62 -16.18 -30.55
CA ASP A 179 1.49 -15.00 -30.61
C ASP A 179 2.98 -15.36 -30.63
N ILE A 180 3.33 -16.62 -30.53
CA ILE A 180 4.70 -17.16 -30.70
C ILE A 180 4.71 -18.42 -31.55
N ASP A 181 5.88 -18.73 -32.09
CA ASP A 181 6.13 -19.94 -32.88
C ASP A 181 6.72 -21.08 -32.02
N ALA A 182 6.84 -22.25 -32.64
CA ALA A 182 7.38 -23.45 -32.00
C ALA A 182 8.86 -23.28 -31.57
N ASP A 183 9.64 -22.53 -32.36
CA ASP A 183 11.05 -22.24 -32.01
C ASP A 183 11.14 -21.39 -30.75
N THR A 184 10.23 -20.44 -30.56
CA THR A 184 10.14 -19.62 -29.37
C THR A 184 9.70 -20.44 -28.13
N ILE A 185 8.78 -21.41 -28.32
CA ILE A 185 8.44 -22.37 -27.25
C ILE A 185 9.69 -23.17 -26.82
N GLY A 186 10.48 -23.61 -27.78
CA GLY A 186 11.76 -24.30 -27.50
C GLY A 186 12.71 -23.44 -26.69
N LYS A 187 12.89 -22.18 -27.06
CA LYS A 187 13.72 -21.21 -26.30
C LYS A 187 13.17 -20.96 -24.91
N ASN A 188 11.87 -20.83 -24.73
CA ASN A 188 11.24 -20.70 -23.43
C ASN A 188 11.57 -21.87 -22.51
N ARG A 189 11.49 -23.09 -23.02
CA ARG A 189 11.84 -24.31 -22.29
C ARG A 189 13.31 -24.32 -21.87
N GLU A 190 14.22 -23.98 -22.78
CA GLU A 190 15.66 -23.92 -22.48
C GLU A 190 15.95 -22.88 -21.40
N MET A 191 15.33 -21.70 -21.49
CA MET A 191 15.52 -20.63 -20.51
C MET A 191 14.93 -20.99 -19.14
N LEU A 192 13.71 -21.52 -19.08
CA LEU A 192 13.12 -21.92 -17.79
C LEU A 192 13.94 -23.04 -17.13
N LYS A 193 14.43 -24.00 -17.91
CA LYS A 193 15.35 -25.03 -17.42
C LYS A 193 16.61 -24.40 -16.83
N PHE A 194 17.26 -23.50 -17.58
CA PHE A 194 18.45 -22.79 -17.13
C PHE A 194 18.20 -21.99 -15.83
N ILE A 195 17.09 -21.23 -15.77
CA ILE A 195 16.73 -20.39 -14.62
C ILE A 195 16.52 -21.26 -13.37
N THR A 196 15.78 -22.36 -13.49
CA THR A 196 15.46 -23.23 -12.36
C THR A 196 16.70 -24.05 -11.90
N GLU A 197 17.56 -24.46 -12.82
CA GLU A 197 18.86 -25.08 -12.50
C GLU A 197 19.78 -24.10 -11.77
N LEU A 198 19.84 -22.85 -12.24
CA LEU A 198 20.64 -21.81 -11.63
C LEU A 198 20.14 -21.44 -10.21
N ALA A 199 18.81 -21.36 -10.02
CA ALA A 199 18.22 -21.16 -8.71
C ALA A 199 18.66 -22.25 -7.72
N ARG A 200 18.55 -23.55 -8.10
CA ARG A 200 19.05 -24.67 -7.32
C ARG A 200 20.55 -24.52 -7.01
N ASP A 201 21.35 -24.13 -7.99
CA ASP A 201 22.80 -23.98 -7.85
C ASP A 201 23.20 -22.81 -6.94
N ARG A 202 22.26 -21.94 -6.58
CA ARG A 202 22.40 -20.83 -5.63
C ARG A 202 21.67 -21.08 -4.30
N GLY A 203 21.14 -22.30 -4.09
CA GLY A 203 20.39 -22.65 -2.89
C GLY A 203 19.04 -21.93 -2.80
N ILE A 204 18.47 -21.52 -3.92
CA ILE A 204 17.22 -20.77 -4.01
C ILE A 204 16.09 -21.69 -4.45
N THR A 205 15.02 -21.75 -3.67
CA THR A 205 13.80 -22.48 -3.98
C THR A 205 13.02 -21.74 -5.04
N PHE A 206 12.85 -22.32 -6.22
CA PHE A 206 12.08 -21.71 -7.30
C PHE A 206 10.60 -22.14 -7.23
N ILE A 207 9.69 -21.15 -7.14
CA ILE A 207 8.25 -21.33 -7.15
C ILE A 207 7.67 -20.74 -8.43
N LEU A 208 6.81 -21.50 -9.11
CA LEU A 208 6.06 -21.04 -10.26
C LEU A 208 4.70 -20.50 -9.80
N GLY A 209 4.50 -19.19 -9.88
CA GLY A 209 3.20 -18.59 -9.58
C GLY A 209 2.33 -18.52 -10.83
N ILE A 210 1.05 -18.89 -10.71
CA ILE A 210 0.13 -18.90 -11.84
C ILE A 210 -1.25 -18.34 -11.48
N TRP A 211 -1.88 -17.67 -12.46
CA TRP A 211 -3.32 -17.48 -12.53
C TRP A 211 -3.90 -18.55 -13.46
N GLN A 212 -4.99 -19.19 -13.07
CA GLN A 212 -5.38 -20.47 -13.66
C GLN A 212 -5.88 -20.39 -15.11
N VAL A 213 -7.09 -19.98 -15.35
CA VAL A 213 -7.72 -20.06 -16.68
C VAL A 213 -7.69 -18.76 -17.45
N CYS A 214 -7.36 -17.66 -16.78
CA CYS A 214 -7.17 -16.43 -17.51
C CYS A 214 -5.96 -16.56 -18.41
N PRO A 215 -6.06 -16.12 -19.58
CA PRO A 215 -7.16 -15.54 -20.36
C PRO A 215 -7.68 -16.46 -21.45
N TRP A 216 -7.77 -17.75 -21.18
CA TRP A 216 -8.08 -18.76 -22.20
C TRP A 216 -9.47 -18.63 -22.80
N PHE A 217 -10.40 -18.11 -22.04
CA PHE A 217 -11.74 -17.78 -22.53
C PHE A 217 -11.85 -16.26 -22.61
N GLY A 218 -11.57 -15.69 -23.77
CA GLY A 218 -11.87 -14.29 -24.04
C GLY A 218 -13.31 -13.98 -23.65
N ASN A 219 -13.61 -12.78 -23.21
CA ASN A 219 -14.96 -12.31 -22.85
C ASN A 219 -15.61 -12.94 -21.63
N GLN A 220 -14.92 -13.67 -20.81
CA GLN A 220 -15.52 -14.13 -19.54
C GLN A 220 -15.79 -12.98 -18.57
N ASN A 221 -15.01 -11.90 -18.67
CA ASN A 221 -15.25 -10.66 -17.97
C ASN A 221 -14.89 -9.49 -18.90
N ASP A 222 -15.82 -8.63 -19.16
CA ASP A 222 -15.75 -7.51 -20.11
C ASP A 222 -14.64 -6.48 -19.77
N TRP A 223 -14.13 -6.51 -18.58
CA TRP A 223 -13.08 -5.58 -18.12
C TRP A 223 -11.64 -6.01 -18.44
N ARG A 224 -11.42 -7.24 -18.89
CA ARG A 224 -10.07 -7.72 -19.18
C ARG A 224 -9.55 -7.21 -20.51
N PRO A 225 -8.26 -6.86 -20.60
CA PRO A 225 -7.67 -6.47 -21.87
C PRO A 225 -7.87 -7.54 -22.92
N PRO A 226 -8.24 -7.19 -24.17
CA PRO A 226 -8.47 -8.14 -25.25
C PRO A 226 -7.25 -9.03 -25.58
N GLN A 227 -6.04 -8.57 -25.21
CA GLN A 227 -4.78 -9.26 -25.47
C GLN A 227 -4.55 -10.47 -24.55
N ALA A 228 -5.38 -10.65 -23.56
CA ALA A 228 -5.18 -11.67 -22.57
C ALA A 228 -5.48 -13.10 -23.07
N ASN A 229 -5.99 -13.29 -24.27
CA ASN A 229 -6.36 -14.60 -24.80
C ASN A 229 -5.49 -15.00 -26.01
N ASN A 230 -4.26 -15.40 -25.73
CA ASN A 230 -3.30 -15.79 -26.77
C ASN A 230 -3.07 -17.31 -26.87
N VAL A 231 -4.01 -18.13 -26.37
CA VAL A 231 -3.96 -19.58 -26.47
C VAL A 231 -5.19 -20.07 -27.23
N ALA A 232 -4.96 -20.71 -28.38
CA ALA A 232 -6.00 -21.33 -29.16
C ALA A 232 -6.19 -22.81 -28.80
N GLY A 233 -7.32 -23.40 -29.24
CA GLY A 233 -7.59 -24.82 -29.17
C GLY A 233 -8.09 -25.35 -27.84
N ILE A 234 -8.31 -24.48 -26.84
CA ILE A 234 -8.85 -24.88 -25.54
C ILE A 234 -10.34 -24.57 -25.45
N THR A 235 -11.10 -25.47 -24.83
CA THR A 235 -12.55 -25.32 -24.59
C THR A 235 -12.90 -25.62 -23.13
N PRO A 236 -14.05 -25.15 -22.61
CA PRO A 236 -14.42 -25.36 -21.21
C PRO A 236 -14.44 -26.83 -20.77
N ASP A 237 -14.89 -27.73 -21.65
CA ASP A 237 -15.03 -29.16 -21.37
C ASP A 237 -13.69 -29.90 -21.24
N MET A 238 -12.64 -29.41 -21.84
CA MET A 238 -11.31 -30.01 -21.73
C MET A 238 -10.37 -29.31 -20.73
N LEU A 239 -10.77 -28.16 -20.19
CA LEU A 239 -9.92 -27.29 -19.39
C LEU A 239 -9.30 -27.97 -18.16
N GLU A 240 -10.11 -28.70 -17.38
CA GLU A 240 -9.61 -29.41 -16.20
C GLU A 240 -8.57 -30.46 -16.55
N ASP A 241 -8.87 -31.34 -17.52
CA ASP A 241 -7.96 -32.41 -17.91
C ASP A 241 -6.67 -31.85 -18.56
N TYR A 242 -6.79 -30.84 -19.42
CA TYR A 242 -5.62 -30.15 -19.97
C TYR A 242 -4.76 -29.51 -18.86
N THR A 243 -5.38 -28.76 -17.97
CA THR A 243 -4.64 -28.07 -16.89
C THR A 243 -3.89 -29.06 -16.00
N TYR A 244 -4.56 -30.16 -15.60
CA TYR A 244 -3.92 -31.22 -14.81
C TYR A 244 -2.73 -31.83 -15.55
N ARG A 245 -2.90 -32.25 -16.81
CA ARG A 245 -1.86 -32.92 -17.60
C ARG A 245 -0.68 -31.98 -17.85
N ALA A 246 -0.97 -30.74 -18.25
CA ALA A 246 0.06 -29.75 -18.55
C ALA A 246 0.84 -29.35 -17.27
N ALA A 247 0.17 -29.15 -16.13
CA ALA A 247 0.82 -28.86 -14.87
C ALA A 247 1.72 -30.05 -14.42
N LYS A 248 1.22 -31.27 -14.52
CA LYS A 248 2.02 -32.47 -14.18
C LYS A 248 3.26 -32.58 -15.06
N GLN A 249 3.09 -32.46 -16.39
CA GLN A 249 4.21 -32.52 -17.32
C GLN A 249 5.21 -31.39 -17.09
N MET A 250 4.75 -30.17 -16.76
CA MET A 250 5.61 -29.06 -16.41
C MET A 250 6.50 -29.38 -15.20
N LEU A 251 5.95 -30.00 -14.16
CA LEU A 251 6.69 -30.38 -12.96
C LEU A 251 7.66 -31.56 -13.23
N GLU A 252 7.34 -32.44 -14.15
CA GLU A 252 8.21 -33.55 -14.58
C GLU A 252 9.37 -33.06 -15.47
N ASP A 253 9.09 -32.18 -16.45
CA ASP A 253 10.07 -31.64 -17.40
C ASP A 253 11.04 -30.64 -16.76
N PHE A 254 10.59 -29.94 -15.69
CA PHE A 254 11.38 -28.96 -14.95
C PHE A 254 11.53 -29.38 -13.49
N PRO A 255 12.42 -30.33 -13.18
CA PRO A 255 12.52 -30.98 -11.86
C PRO A 255 12.94 -30.02 -10.74
N TYR A 256 13.44 -28.85 -11.05
CA TYR A 256 13.85 -27.84 -10.08
C TYR A 256 12.78 -26.75 -9.82
N ILE A 257 11.60 -26.83 -10.44
CA ILE A 257 10.41 -26.14 -9.94
C ILE A 257 10.00 -26.86 -8.64
N ALA A 258 10.21 -26.21 -7.51
CA ALA A 258 9.92 -26.80 -6.20
C ALA A 258 8.41 -26.93 -5.95
N GLY A 259 7.62 -26.03 -6.51
CA GLY A 259 6.17 -26.04 -6.38
C GLY A 259 5.47 -24.99 -7.23
N ILE A 260 4.14 -25.00 -7.14
CA ILE A 260 3.28 -24.01 -7.81
C ILE A 260 2.57 -23.18 -6.76
N GLN A 261 2.63 -21.84 -6.91
CA GLN A 261 1.77 -20.90 -6.18
C GLN A 261 0.49 -20.66 -6.98
N ILE A 262 -0.65 -20.96 -6.38
CA ILE A 262 -1.94 -20.70 -7.00
C ILE A 262 -2.47 -19.31 -6.63
N ARG A 263 -3.32 -18.76 -7.54
CA ARG A 263 -4.07 -17.52 -7.35
C ARG A 263 -5.51 -17.77 -7.74
N VAL A 264 -6.41 -17.48 -6.82
CA VAL A 264 -7.83 -17.87 -6.92
C VAL A 264 -8.79 -16.68 -6.97
N ASN A 265 -8.26 -15.48 -7.05
CA ASN A 265 -9.06 -14.27 -7.16
C ASN A 265 -9.83 -14.23 -8.51
N VAL A 266 -10.79 -13.31 -8.62
CA VAL A 266 -11.71 -13.17 -9.77
C VAL A 266 -11.00 -13.19 -11.12
N GLU A 267 -9.81 -12.59 -11.18
CA GLU A 267 -8.99 -12.53 -12.40
C GLU A 267 -8.51 -13.92 -12.87
N SER A 268 -8.59 -14.93 -12.02
CA SER A 268 -8.27 -16.31 -12.44
C SER A 268 -9.27 -16.88 -13.44
N GLY A 269 -10.46 -16.31 -13.54
CA GLY A 269 -11.54 -16.79 -14.43
C GLY A 269 -12.30 -18.01 -13.90
N ILE A 270 -12.00 -18.45 -12.68
CA ILE A 270 -12.71 -19.53 -12.00
C ILE A 270 -13.73 -18.91 -11.05
N THR A 271 -15.01 -19.26 -11.25
CA THR A 271 -16.08 -18.80 -10.35
C THR A 271 -16.00 -19.51 -9.00
N GLU A 272 -16.55 -18.90 -7.95
CA GLU A 272 -16.56 -19.47 -6.61
C GLU A 272 -17.18 -20.88 -6.59
N ASP A 273 -18.30 -21.10 -7.29
CA ASP A 273 -18.98 -22.40 -7.37
C ASP A 273 -18.10 -23.52 -7.94
N ASN A 274 -17.12 -23.19 -8.78
CA ASN A 274 -16.24 -24.14 -9.42
C ASN A 274 -14.83 -24.20 -8.79
N GLN A 275 -14.51 -23.30 -7.88
CA GLN A 275 -13.15 -23.15 -7.36
C GLN A 275 -12.59 -24.44 -6.77
N THR A 276 -13.29 -25.04 -5.82
CA THR A 276 -12.83 -26.24 -5.11
C THR A 276 -12.68 -27.42 -6.06
N ALA A 277 -13.67 -27.68 -6.91
CA ALA A 277 -13.66 -28.79 -7.85
C ALA A 277 -12.52 -28.67 -8.85
N PHE A 278 -12.33 -27.47 -9.42
CA PHE A 278 -11.28 -27.20 -10.40
C PHE A 278 -9.88 -27.45 -9.81
N PHE A 279 -9.55 -26.84 -8.67
CA PHE A 279 -8.22 -27.02 -8.08
C PHE A 279 -7.96 -28.44 -7.61
N LYS A 280 -8.98 -29.11 -7.07
CA LYS A 280 -8.92 -30.53 -6.70
C LYS A 280 -8.54 -31.41 -7.88
N ASN A 281 -9.20 -31.21 -9.03
CA ASN A 281 -9.03 -32.06 -10.22
C ASN A 281 -7.79 -31.70 -11.03
N THR A 282 -7.17 -30.54 -10.79
CA THR A 282 -6.07 -30.01 -11.59
C THR A 282 -4.78 -29.88 -10.78
N ILE A 283 -4.49 -28.70 -10.26
CA ILE A 283 -3.19 -28.35 -9.65
C ILE A 283 -2.91 -29.15 -8.40
N PHE A 284 -3.88 -29.33 -7.50
CA PHE A 284 -3.66 -30.10 -6.26
C PHE A 284 -3.34 -31.57 -6.59
N LYS A 285 -4.05 -32.16 -7.56
CA LYS A 285 -3.79 -33.52 -8.03
C LYS A 285 -2.41 -33.67 -8.64
N ALA A 286 -1.99 -32.72 -9.51
CA ALA A 286 -0.66 -32.76 -10.13
C ALA A 286 0.47 -32.63 -9.08
N LEU A 287 0.30 -31.73 -8.10
CA LEU A 287 1.28 -31.53 -7.01
C LEU A 287 1.35 -32.73 -6.08
N ALA A 288 0.21 -33.30 -5.70
CA ALA A 288 0.16 -34.50 -4.84
C ALA A 288 0.84 -35.70 -5.49
N GLU A 289 0.59 -35.96 -6.80
CA GLU A 289 1.19 -37.04 -7.54
C GLU A 289 2.69 -36.89 -7.77
N THR A 290 3.18 -35.65 -7.92
CA THR A 290 4.60 -35.35 -8.15
C THR A 290 5.38 -35.10 -6.86
N GLY A 291 4.71 -35.06 -5.70
CA GLY A 291 5.32 -34.76 -4.40
C GLY A 291 5.90 -33.34 -4.32
N ARG A 292 5.36 -32.39 -5.09
CA ARG A 292 5.82 -31.01 -5.13
C ARG A 292 5.02 -30.13 -4.17
N LEU A 293 5.59 -28.95 -3.83
CA LEU A 293 4.99 -27.99 -2.92
C LEU A 293 3.77 -27.32 -3.54
N LEU A 294 2.65 -27.35 -2.83
CA LEU A 294 1.57 -26.41 -3.03
C LEU A 294 1.87 -25.13 -2.26
N ASP A 295 2.17 -24.04 -2.96
CA ASP A 295 2.23 -22.70 -2.35
C ASP A 295 0.84 -22.07 -2.48
N TYR A 296 0.06 -22.17 -1.40
CA TYR A 296 -1.35 -21.84 -1.34
C TYR A 296 -1.55 -20.39 -0.92
N ARG A 297 -1.81 -19.50 -1.88
CA ARG A 297 -2.15 -18.11 -1.57
C ARG A 297 -3.63 -18.02 -1.19
N GLY A 298 -3.91 -17.76 0.10
CA GLY A 298 -5.27 -17.82 0.66
C GLY A 298 -6.17 -16.62 0.31
N TRP A 299 -5.69 -15.63 -0.41
CA TRP A 299 -6.48 -14.48 -0.84
C TRP A 299 -7.59 -14.88 -1.80
N CYS A 300 -8.85 -14.61 -1.45
CA CYS A 300 -10.07 -15.04 -2.17
C CYS A 300 -10.29 -16.55 -2.21
N ALA A 301 -9.61 -17.33 -1.38
CA ALA A 301 -9.82 -18.77 -1.31
C ALA A 301 -11.01 -19.13 -0.41
N LEU A 302 -11.82 -20.07 -0.89
CA LEU A 302 -12.94 -20.60 -0.11
C LEU A 302 -12.46 -21.54 1.01
N PRO A 303 -13.15 -21.62 2.15
CA PRO A 303 -12.82 -22.58 3.22
C PRO A 303 -12.74 -24.03 2.73
N GLU A 304 -13.66 -24.45 1.86
CA GLU A 304 -13.70 -25.80 1.28
C GLU A 304 -12.49 -26.06 0.38
N THR A 305 -12.03 -25.05 -0.36
CA THR A 305 -10.83 -25.14 -1.19
C THR A 305 -9.58 -25.30 -0.31
N THR A 306 -9.51 -24.54 0.79
CA THR A 306 -8.42 -24.66 1.77
C THR A 306 -8.40 -26.04 2.42
N GLN A 307 -9.55 -26.54 2.85
CA GLN A 307 -9.64 -27.88 3.46
C GLN A 307 -9.23 -28.98 2.46
N THR A 308 -9.68 -28.89 1.21
CA THR A 308 -9.31 -29.81 0.13
C THR A 308 -7.80 -29.79 -0.14
N ALA A 309 -7.19 -28.61 -0.11
CA ALA A 309 -5.74 -28.46 -0.26
C ALA A 309 -4.96 -29.17 0.87
N ILE A 310 -5.41 -29.04 2.10
CA ILE A 310 -4.82 -29.74 3.28
C ILE A 310 -4.91 -31.26 3.10
N GLU A 311 -6.08 -31.77 2.73
CA GLU A 311 -6.32 -33.21 2.56
C GLU A 311 -5.48 -33.83 1.43
N MET A 312 -5.25 -33.10 0.34
CA MET A 312 -4.55 -33.64 -0.83
C MET A 312 -3.03 -33.42 -0.78
N CYS A 313 -2.57 -32.30 -0.26
CA CYS A 313 -1.16 -31.91 -0.32
C CYS A 313 -0.45 -32.07 1.04
N GLY A 314 -1.18 -32.11 2.16
CA GLY A 314 -0.65 -32.43 3.48
C GLY A 314 0.63 -31.63 3.84
N ASP A 315 1.68 -32.33 4.22
CA ASP A 315 2.98 -31.76 4.60
C ASP A 315 3.69 -30.96 3.47
N ASN A 316 3.28 -31.18 2.22
CA ASN A 316 3.78 -30.45 1.06
C ASN A 316 2.96 -29.19 0.76
N MET A 317 2.22 -28.67 1.73
CA MET A 317 1.50 -27.39 1.62
C MET A 317 2.20 -26.31 2.43
N ARG A 318 2.34 -25.14 1.81
CA ARG A 318 2.69 -23.88 2.46
C ARG A 318 1.60 -22.86 2.11
N ALA A 319 0.93 -22.34 3.13
CA ALA A 319 -0.06 -21.29 2.92
C ALA A 319 0.56 -19.90 3.07
N SER A 320 0.10 -18.95 2.28
CA SER A 320 0.49 -17.57 2.38
C SER A 320 -0.71 -16.64 2.37
N MET A 321 -0.60 -15.50 3.05
CA MET A 321 -1.62 -14.47 3.07
C MET A 321 -1.00 -13.09 3.04
N LYS A 322 -1.69 -12.14 2.41
CA LYS A 322 -1.28 -10.73 2.43
C LYS A 322 -1.24 -10.22 3.86
N TYR A 323 -0.12 -9.59 4.20
CA TYR A 323 0.08 -8.95 5.49
C TYR A 323 -0.65 -7.60 5.56
N TRP A 324 -0.54 -6.85 4.48
CA TRP A 324 -1.37 -5.68 4.17
C TRP A 324 -2.26 -5.98 2.96
N ALA A 325 -2.82 -4.93 2.35
CA ALA A 325 -3.42 -5.07 1.02
C ALA A 325 -2.32 -5.12 -0.07
N GLU A 326 -2.11 -4.03 -0.81
CA GLU A 326 -1.18 -3.99 -1.94
C GLU A 326 0.02 -3.06 -1.71
N PHE A 327 0.34 -2.72 -0.46
CA PHE A 327 1.36 -1.73 -0.11
C PHE A 327 2.04 -2.05 1.22
N MET A 328 3.19 -1.43 1.45
CA MET A 328 4.00 -1.61 2.64
C MET A 328 3.82 -0.40 3.59
N GLY A 329 2.93 -0.55 4.56
CA GLY A 329 2.67 0.45 5.60
C GLY A 329 3.46 0.19 6.89
N ALA A 330 2.76 0.00 8.02
CA ALA A 330 3.40 -0.33 9.30
C ALA A 330 4.13 -1.69 9.26
N PRO A 331 5.16 -1.91 10.07
CA PRO A 331 5.80 -3.23 10.21
C PRO A 331 4.87 -4.33 10.70
N TYR A 332 3.70 -3.98 11.18
CA TYR A 332 2.62 -4.88 11.56
C TYR A 332 1.27 -4.22 11.25
N GLN A 333 0.36 -4.96 10.63
CA GLN A 333 -0.97 -4.45 10.27
C GLN A 333 -2.07 -5.18 11.05
N PRO A 334 -2.55 -4.60 12.16
CA PRO A 334 -3.57 -5.25 13.00
C PRO A 334 -4.99 -5.02 12.50
N CYS A 335 -5.23 -3.93 11.79
CA CYS A 335 -6.56 -3.53 11.33
C CYS A 335 -6.85 -4.09 9.96
N LYS A 336 -8.13 -4.41 9.73
CA LYS A 336 -8.63 -4.83 8.43
C LYS A 336 -8.50 -3.68 7.44
N ILE A 337 -7.87 -3.96 6.31
CA ILE A 337 -7.76 -3.02 5.20
C ILE A 337 -8.74 -3.41 4.08
N VAL A 338 -8.85 -4.70 3.76
CA VAL A 338 -9.72 -5.18 2.68
C VAL A 338 -10.93 -5.89 3.25
N PRO A 339 -12.16 -5.53 2.84
CA PRO A 339 -13.37 -6.26 3.23
C PRO A 339 -13.30 -7.74 2.81
N GLY A 340 -13.82 -8.62 3.66
CA GLY A 340 -14.03 -10.04 3.32
C GLY A 340 -12.83 -10.95 3.55
N TYR A 341 -11.59 -10.46 3.63
CA TYR A 341 -10.39 -11.30 3.75
C TYR A 341 -9.50 -10.87 4.90
N SER A 342 -8.97 -11.85 5.64
CA SER A 342 -8.05 -11.61 6.76
C SER A 342 -7.03 -12.74 6.85
N TYR A 343 -5.81 -12.42 7.26
CA TYR A 343 -4.83 -13.46 7.58
C TYR A 343 -5.27 -14.36 8.73
N GLY A 344 -6.14 -13.87 9.61
CA GLY A 344 -6.72 -14.67 10.69
C GLY A 344 -7.50 -15.90 10.21
N ASP A 345 -8.01 -15.89 8.98
CA ASP A 345 -8.74 -17.02 8.41
C ASP A 345 -7.85 -18.25 8.17
N LEU A 346 -6.54 -18.03 7.97
CA LEU A 346 -5.57 -19.10 7.77
C LEU A 346 -4.84 -19.52 9.05
N LEU A 347 -5.04 -18.84 10.16
CA LEU A 347 -4.40 -19.21 11.43
C LEU A 347 -5.15 -20.34 12.11
N ALA A 348 -4.42 -21.36 12.61
CA ALA A 348 -4.93 -22.53 13.31
C ALA A 348 -3.96 -22.97 14.40
N ASN A 349 -4.44 -23.81 15.34
CA ASN A 349 -3.60 -24.44 16.35
C ASN A 349 -4.10 -25.89 16.59
N PRO A 350 -3.30 -26.93 16.26
CA PRO A 350 -2.01 -26.84 15.56
C PRO A 350 -2.17 -26.37 14.12
N MET A 351 -1.13 -25.73 13.55
CA MET A 351 -1.09 -25.30 12.16
C MET A 351 -1.01 -26.53 11.25
N PRO A 352 -1.97 -26.74 10.30
CA PRO A 352 -1.98 -27.94 9.45
C PRO A 352 -1.06 -27.84 8.23
N TYR A 353 -0.36 -26.72 8.04
CA TYR A 353 0.56 -26.44 6.95
C TYR A 353 1.66 -25.48 7.40
N ARG A 354 2.72 -25.31 6.61
CA ARG A 354 3.68 -24.24 6.79
C ARG A 354 3.05 -22.91 6.44
N PHE A 355 3.37 -21.84 7.14
CA PHE A 355 2.78 -20.53 6.91
C PHE A 355 3.82 -19.48 6.52
N LEU A 356 3.48 -18.61 5.57
CA LEU A 356 4.32 -17.56 5.02
C LEU A 356 3.57 -16.23 4.93
N TRP A 357 4.21 -15.15 5.33
CA TRP A 357 3.67 -13.82 5.10
C TRP A 357 3.94 -13.35 3.68
N GLN A 358 2.89 -12.92 2.97
CA GLN A 358 3.02 -12.24 1.70
C GLN A 358 3.09 -10.74 1.95
N VAL A 359 4.29 -10.17 1.86
CA VAL A 359 4.57 -8.76 2.06
C VAL A 359 4.49 -8.07 0.70
N TRP A 360 3.28 -7.71 0.33
CA TRP A 360 3.03 -7.05 -0.93
C TRP A 360 3.49 -5.60 -0.87
N SER A 361 4.31 -5.17 -1.81
CA SER A 361 4.84 -3.82 -1.86
C SER A 361 4.37 -3.03 -3.10
N LEU A 362 3.26 -3.48 -3.73
CA LEU A 362 2.60 -2.75 -4.80
C LEU A 362 2.24 -1.35 -4.29
N GLY A 363 2.87 -0.32 -4.82
CA GLY A 363 2.68 1.05 -4.37
C GLY A 363 3.80 1.59 -3.49
N SER A 364 4.55 0.76 -2.73
CA SER A 364 5.60 1.30 -1.87
C SER A 364 6.64 0.26 -1.49
N PRO A 365 7.94 0.56 -1.63
CA PRO A 365 8.52 1.63 -2.45
C PRO A 365 8.63 1.16 -3.90
N ARG A 366 8.33 1.99 -4.89
CA ARG A 366 8.29 1.56 -6.29
C ARG A 366 9.35 2.16 -7.18
N LEU A 367 9.50 3.48 -7.20
CA LEU A 367 10.43 4.19 -8.09
C LEU A 367 11.65 4.72 -7.36
N LEU A 368 11.44 5.45 -6.26
CA LEU A 368 12.50 6.11 -5.54
C LEU A 368 13.24 5.14 -4.63
N LEU A 369 14.49 5.46 -4.32
CA LEU A 369 15.34 4.64 -3.45
C LEU A 369 14.71 4.48 -2.06
N TRP A 370 14.77 3.27 -1.53
CA TRP A 370 14.28 2.92 -0.22
C TRP A 370 15.29 2.06 0.55
N GLY A 371 15.44 2.32 1.84
CA GLY A 371 16.29 1.54 2.74
C GLY A 371 16.21 2.07 4.17
N ASN A 372 15.49 1.36 5.05
CA ASN A 372 15.37 1.67 6.47
C ASN A 372 15.63 0.44 7.33
N PRO A 373 16.84 0.28 7.90
CA PRO A 373 17.20 -0.90 8.70
C PRO A 373 16.30 -1.10 9.92
N ASN A 374 15.88 -0.03 10.58
CA ASN A 374 15.00 -0.12 11.74
C ASN A 374 13.61 -0.66 11.36
N TYR A 375 13.07 -0.19 10.23
CA TYR A 375 11.81 -0.73 9.71
C TYR A 375 11.93 -2.22 9.39
N VAL A 376 12.98 -2.62 8.65
CA VAL A 376 13.20 -4.03 8.26
C VAL A 376 13.36 -4.92 9.49
N ARG A 377 14.10 -4.48 10.51
CA ARG A 377 14.25 -5.24 11.76
C ARG A 377 12.90 -5.52 12.41
N ARG A 378 12.07 -4.49 12.57
CA ARG A 378 10.73 -4.62 13.15
C ARG A 378 9.82 -5.54 12.33
N LEU A 379 9.88 -5.44 11.00
CA LEU A 379 9.11 -6.31 10.12
C LEU A 379 9.55 -7.77 10.23
N VAL A 380 10.85 -8.01 10.20
CA VAL A 380 11.43 -9.38 10.31
C VAL A 380 11.02 -10.06 11.64
N GLU A 381 11.00 -9.29 12.74
CA GLU A 381 10.54 -9.79 14.04
C GLU A 381 9.04 -10.16 13.98
N THR A 382 8.21 -9.35 13.33
CA THR A 382 6.77 -9.63 13.19
C THR A 382 6.47 -10.76 12.21
N CYS A 383 7.35 -11.06 11.28
CA CYS A 383 7.21 -12.21 10.36
C CYS A 383 7.27 -13.59 11.03
N ARG A 384 7.54 -13.68 12.34
CA ARG A 384 7.41 -14.93 13.12
C ARG A 384 6.03 -15.11 13.77
N LEU A 385 5.16 -14.12 13.67
CA LEU A 385 3.81 -14.23 14.21
C LEU A 385 3.01 -15.29 13.44
N GLY A 386 2.12 -15.99 14.15
CA GLY A 386 1.35 -17.10 13.59
C GLY A 386 2.21 -18.30 13.22
N ASP A 387 3.38 -18.46 13.89
CA ASP A 387 4.39 -19.50 13.62
C ASP A 387 4.83 -19.55 12.14
N ALA A 388 4.80 -18.37 11.48
CA ALA A 388 5.24 -18.26 10.10
C ALA A 388 6.73 -18.50 9.94
N GLU A 389 7.11 -19.16 8.85
CA GLU A 389 8.50 -19.48 8.52
C GLU A 389 9.27 -18.28 7.92
N GLY A 390 8.56 -17.21 7.55
CA GLY A 390 9.16 -16.02 6.96
C GLY A 390 8.21 -15.25 6.05
N PHE A 391 8.76 -14.71 4.98
CA PHE A 391 8.02 -13.88 4.03
C PHE A 391 8.45 -14.09 2.57
N GLU A 392 7.58 -13.66 1.66
CA GLU A 392 7.92 -13.28 0.29
C GLU A 392 7.55 -11.80 0.07
N ILE A 393 8.43 -11.04 -0.59
CA ILE A 393 8.28 -9.60 -0.80
C ILE A 393 8.51 -9.20 -2.25
N ASN A 394 7.71 -8.25 -2.75
CA ASN A 394 7.94 -7.64 -4.06
C ASN A 394 9.11 -6.66 -4.01
N PRO A 395 10.09 -6.76 -4.91
CA PRO A 395 11.11 -5.74 -5.06
C PRO A 395 10.56 -4.48 -5.74
N HIS A 396 11.39 -3.44 -5.80
CA HIS A 396 11.11 -2.25 -6.60
C HIS A 396 10.84 -2.62 -8.06
N LEU A 397 9.88 -1.95 -8.66
CA LEU A 397 9.51 -2.13 -10.06
C LEU A 397 9.01 -3.56 -10.43
N ALA A 398 8.70 -4.41 -9.44
CA ALA A 398 8.20 -5.76 -9.68
C ALA A 398 6.91 -5.83 -10.52
N GLN A 399 6.19 -4.72 -10.62
CA GLN A 399 5.00 -4.59 -11.46
C GLN A 399 5.14 -3.50 -12.53
N LYS A 400 6.37 -3.13 -12.87
CA LYS A 400 6.59 -2.21 -13.99
C LYS A 400 6.05 -2.82 -15.28
N GLY A 401 5.46 -1.97 -16.13
CA GLY A 401 4.85 -2.41 -17.37
C GLY A 401 3.52 -3.15 -17.18
N TYR A 402 2.81 -2.90 -16.10
CA TYR A 402 1.48 -3.47 -15.87
C TYR A 402 0.55 -3.18 -17.06
N GLY A 403 -0.06 -4.24 -17.61
CA GLY A 403 -0.85 -4.13 -18.82
C GLY A 403 -0.01 -4.19 -20.10
N ASN A 404 -0.52 -3.63 -21.20
CA ASN A 404 0.09 -3.70 -22.51
C ASN A 404 0.62 -2.36 -23.03
N ASP A 405 0.60 -1.33 -22.21
CA ASP A 405 1.14 -0.04 -22.61
C ASP A 405 2.65 -0.14 -22.80
N PRO A 406 3.22 0.57 -23.77
CA PRO A 406 4.67 0.66 -23.91
C PRO A 406 5.30 1.17 -22.62
N ASP A 407 6.28 0.44 -22.12
CA ASP A 407 7.07 0.83 -20.95
C ASP A 407 8.53 0.43 -21.18
N TYR A 408 9.44 1.01 -20.39
CA TYR A 408 10.87 0.82 -20.54
C TYR A 408 11.53 0.66 -19.18
N TRP A 409 12.55 -0.21 -19.07
CA TRP A 409 13.37 -0.34 -17.87
C TRP A 409 14.12 0.94 -17.52
N ARG A 410 14.43 1.73 -18.55
CA ARG A 410 15.07 3.01 -18.37
C ARG A 410 14.12 4.01 -17.73
N ILE A 411 14.52 4.57 -16.58
CA ILE A 411 13.73 5.54 -15.81
C ILE A 411 14.27 6.98 -15.91
N PHE A 412 15.52 7.15 -16.36
CA PHE A 412 16.16 8.48 -16.48
C PHE A 412 16.04 9.03 -17.90
N LYS A 413 15.82 10.36 -18.01
CA LYS A 413 15.76 11.08 -19.28
C LYS A 413 17.04 10.94 -20.11
N ARG A 414 18.20 10.97 -19.44
CA ARG A 414 19.51 10.99 -20.09
C ARG A 414 20.28 9.73 -19.80
N ALA A 415 20.81 9.09 -20.85
CA ALA A 415 21.65 7.90 -20.72
C ALA A 415 22.92 8.14 -19.88
N GLU A 416 23.44 9.38 -19.92
CA GLU A 416 24.59 9.76 -19.12
C GLU A 416 24.35 9.76 -17.61
N ASP A 417 23.09 9.82 -17.15
CA ASP A 417 22.76 9.74 -15.74
C ASP A 417 22.60 8.28 -15.26
N GLU A 418 22.47 7.31 -16.17
CA GLU A 418 22.41 5.89 -15.82
C GLU A 418 23.75 5.42 -15.25
N TYR A 419 23.68 4.72 -14.11
CA TYR A 419 24.82 4.16 -13.38
C TYR A 419 24.65 2.67 -13.10
N PHE A 420 23.58 2.08 -13.55
CA PHE A 420 23.23 0.68 -13.43
C PHE A 420 22.83 0.11 -14.79
N THR A 421 23.04 -1.18 -14.99
CA THR A 421 22.60 -1.91 -16.17
C THR A 421 21.21 -2.51 -15.93
N HIS A 422 21.01 -3.07 -14.74
CA HIS A 422 19.77 -3.68 -14.31
C HIS A 422 19.21 -3.00 -13.06
N GLU A 423 17.91 -2.96 -12.93
CA GLU A 423 17.22 -2.24 -11.85
C GLU A 423 17.63 -2.71 -10.44
N TYR A 424 17.88 -4.00 -10.22
CA TYR A 424 18.29 -4.51 -8.92
C TYR A 424 19.63 -3.91 -8.44
N GLU A 425 20.49 -3.46 -9.35
CA GLU A 425 21.73 -2.76 -9.00
C GLU A 425 21.45 -1.39 -8.39
N ARG A 426 20.40 -0.70 -8.87
CA ARG A 426 19.93 0.55 -8.29
C ARG A 426 19.33 0.33 -6.89
N TYR A 427 18.54 -0.71 -6.73
CA TYR A 427 17.81 -1.00 -5.48
C TYR A 427 18.55 -1.96 -4.55
N TRP A 428 19.86 -2.05 -4.67
CA TRP A 428 20.71 -2.99 -3.92
C TRP A 428 20.50 -2.91 -2.39
N MET A 429 20.25 -1.72 -1.83
CA MET A 429 20.01 -1.53 -0.39
C MET A 429 18.77 -2.29 0.08
N PHE A 430 17.72 -2.31 -0.71
CA PHE A 430 16.49 -3.08 -0.42
C PHE A 430 16.80 -4.57 -0.29
N TYR A 431 17.49 -5.16 -1.27
CA TYR A 431 17.83 -6.58 -1.24
C TYR A 431 18.78 -6.93 -0.07
N LEU A 432 19.76 -6.07 0.16
CA LEU A 432 20.70 -6.25 1.27
C LEU A 432 19.97 -6.26 2.61
N LEU A 433 19.13 -5.26 2.86
CA LEU A 433 18.45 -5.14 4.14
C LEU A 433 17.43 -6.28 4.36
N PHE A 434 16.53 -6.51 3.41
CA PHE A 434 15.52 -7.56 3.57
C PHE A 434 16.14 -8.96 3.66
N GLY A 435 17.10 -9.27 2.83
CA GLY A 435 17.74 -10.59 2.83
C GLY A 435 18.64 -10.82 4.05
N ARG A 436 19.59 -9.90 4.29
CA ARG A 436 20.58 -10.06 5.35
C ARG A 436 20.00 -9.94 6.75
N MET A 437 19.05 -8.99 6.97
CA MET A 437 18.42 -8.83 8.27
C MET A 437 17.38 -9.92 8.56
N ALA A 438 16.73 -10.48 7.54
CA ALA A 438 15.89 -11.65 7.73
C ALA A 438 16.71 -12.92 8.08
N TYR A 439 17.98 -12.96 7.68
CA TYR A 439 18.93 -13.97 8.13
C TYR A 439 19.45 -13.67 9.55
N ASN A 440 19.81 -12.41 9.83
CA ASN A 440 20.29 -11.96 11.14
C ASN A 440 19.75 -10.55 11.45
N PRO A 441 18.67 -10.40 12.26
CA PRO A 441 18.10 -9.08 12.58
C PRO A 441 19.02 -8.19 13.43
N ALA A 442 20.05 -8.78 14.07
CA ALA A 442 21.08 -8.07 14.82
C ALA A 442 22.28 -7.65 13.95
N LEU A 443 22.12 -7.65 12.61
CA LEU A 443 23.17 -7.25 11.68
C LEU A 443 23.68 -5.83 11.99
N ASP A 444 25.01 -5.68 12.03
CA ASP A 444 25.68 -4.42 12.34
C ASP A 444 25.59 -3.43 11.18
N GLU A 445 25.43 -2.14 11.49
CA GLU A 445 25.30 -1.09 10.48
C GLU A 445 26.51 -0.95 9.57
N SER A 446 27.67 -1.37 9.99
CA SER A 446 28.90 -1.36 9.17
C SER A 446 28.72 -2.10 7.85
N VAL A 447 27.80 -3.09 7.77
CA VAL A 447 27.55 -3.86 6.55
C VAL A 447 27.05 -2.97 5.40
N TRP A 448 26.04 -2.14 5.65
CA TRP A 448 25.54 -1.24 4.59
C TRP A 448 26.33 0.07 4.49
N ILE A 449 26.93 0.54 5.58
CA ILE A 449 27.76 1.76 5.56
C ILE A 449 29.05 1.53 4.75
N ARG A 450 29.68 0.34 4.84
CA ARG A 450 30.87 0.03 4.02
C ARG A 450 30.52 -0.05 2.53
N GLU A 451 29.38 -0.62 2.19
CA GLU A 451 28.94 -0.69 0.80
C GLU A 451 28.59 0.70 0.26
N LEU A 452 27.87 1.53 1.00
CA LEU A 452 27.70 2.94 0.66
C LEU A 452 29.03 3.67 0.49
N SER A 453 29.97 3.44 1.42
CA SER A 453 31.30 4.09 1.36
C SER A 453 32.06 3.73 0.08
N ARG A 454 31.94 2.50 -0.38
CA ARG A 454 32.51 2.03 -1.64
C ARG A 454 31.89 2.69 -2.86
N ARG A 455 30.56 2.91 -2.84
CA ARG A 455 29.77 3.44 -3.97
C ARG A 455 29.86 4.96 -4.08
N VAL A 456 29.75 5.67 -2.98
CA VAL A 456 29.60 7.14 -2.98
C VAL A 456 30.71 7.90 -2.23
N GLY A 457 31.66 7.17 -1.64
CA GLY A 457 32.75 7.71 -0.86
C GLY A 457 32.47 7.75 0.65
N LYS A 458 33.50 7.52 1.44
CA LYS A 458 33.45 7.36 2.91
C LYS A 458 32.76 8.52 3.64
N ASN A 459 32.99 9.76 3.20
CA ASN A 459 32.46 10.94 3.87
C ASN A 459 30.98 11.19 3.54
N ALA A 460 30.49 10.68 2.40
CA ALA A 460 29.10 10.79 1.98
C ALA A 460 28.21 9.68 2.55
N ALA A 461 28.76 8.52 2.95
CA ALA A 461 28.00 7.34 3.30
C ALA A 461 27.05 7.56 4.49
N ALA A 462 27.54 8.07 5.62
CA ALA A 462 26.69 8.26 6.81
C ALA A 462 25.59 9.33 6.59
N PRO A 463 25.87 10.50 6.00
CA PRO A 463 24.81 11.44 5.64
C PRO A 463 23.78 10.84 4.66
N LEU A 464 24.24 10.07 3.66
CA LEU A 464 23.36 9.47 2.69
C LEU A 464 22.47 8.39 3.35
N MET A 465 23.02 7.58 4.27
CA MET A 465 22.25 6.61 5.03
C MET A 465 21.14 7.27 5.87
N LYS A 466 21.45 8.37 6.53
CA LYS A 466 20.45 9.15 7.25
C LYS A 466 19.31 9.62 6.33
N ALA A 467 19.63 10.04 5.10
CA ALA A 467 18.63 10.41 4.11
C ALA A 467 17.79 9.19 3.64
N TYR A 468 18.42 8.02 3.45
CA TYR A 468 17.72 6.77 3.17
C TYR A 468 16.68 6.43 4.24
N GLU A 469 17.09 6.43 5.50
CA GLU A 469 16.22 6.06 6.63
C GLU A 469 14.99 6.97 6.72
N LEU A 470 15.22 8.28 6.67
CA LEU A 470 14.15 9.26 6.80
C LEU A 470 13.22 9.28 5.59
N SER A 471 13.77 9.23 4.37
CA SER A 471 12.96 9.18 3.14
C SER A 471 12.09 7.93 3.10
N SER A 472 12.64 6.79 3.52
CA SER A 472 11.89 5.54 3.62
C SER A 472 10.77 5.61 4.65
N ALA A 473 10.99 6.32 5.77
CA ALA A 473 9.98 6.54 6.79
C ALA A 473 8.82 7.41 6.26
N VAL A 474 9.11 8.40 5.43
CA VAL A 474 8.08 9.26 4.80
C VAL A 474 7.04 8.43 4.07
N ILE A 475 7.48 7.54 3.17
CA ILE A 475 6.54 6.80 2.32
C ILE A 475 5.72 5.77 3.11
N THR A 476 6.36 5.03 4.02
CA THR A 476 5.66 4.05 4.85
C THR A 476 4.68 4.72 5.82
N PHE A 477 5.02 5.89 6.34
CA PHE A 477 4.12 6.64 7.21
C PHE A 477 3.01 7.35 6.45
N LEU A 478 3.27 7.83 5.22
CA LEU A 478 2.22 8.38 4.36
C LEU A 478 1.10 7.35 4.13
N ILE A 479 1.47 6.11 3.83
CA ILE A 479 0.50 5.01 3.67
C ILE A 479 -0.25 4.72 4.98
N GLN A 480 0.43 4.82 6.13
CA GLN A 480 -0.24 4.63 7.43
C GLN A 480 -1.25 5.74 7.72
N PHE A 481 -0.87 6.99 7.48
CA PHE A 481 -1.67 8.16 7.81
C PHE A 481 -2.81 8.40 6.79
N HIS A 482 -2.53 8.26 5.50
CA HIS A 482 -3.43 8.61 4.42
C HIS A 482 -3.51 7.48 3.40
N LEU A 483 -4.46 6.57 3.57
CA LEU A 483 -4.70 5.44 2.69
C LEU A 483 -5.61 5.86 1.54
N SER A 484 -5.07 6.57 0.55
CA SER A 484 -5.85 7.16 -0.55
C SER A 484 -6.43 6.12 -1.53
N ASP A 485 -5.77 4.99 -1.65
CA ASP A 485 -6.19 3.87 -2.50
C ASP A 485 -5.79 2.55 -1.84
N LEU A 486 -6.76 1.67 -1.64
CA LEU A 486 -6.57 0.35 -1.05
C LEU A 486 -5.50 -0.48 -1.76
N ASN A 487 -5.50 -0.46 -3.06
CA ASN A 487 -4.59 -1.22 -3.88
C ASN A 487 -3.34 -0.42 -4.29
N MET A 488 -3.29 0.87 -3.97
CA MET A 488 -2.18 1.77 -4.31
C MET A 488 -1.73 1.59 -5.78
N TYR A 489 -2.69 1.58 -6.70
CA TYR A 489 -2.41 1.45 -8.13
C TYR A 489 -1.70 2.65 -8.74
N THR A 490 -1.64 3.75 -8.00
CA THR A 490 -0.66 4.83 -8.23
C THR A 490 0.46 4.73 -7.21
N TRP A 491 1.67 4.98 -7.66
CA TRP A 491 2.81 5.03 -6.76
C TRP A 491 2.64 6.13 -5.72
N PRO A 492 2.77 5.83 -4.41
CA PRO A 492 2.54 6.82 -3.36
C PRO A 492 3.47 8.03 -3.44
N GLU A 493 4.67 7.86 -4.00
CA GLU A 493 5.63 8.94 -4.20
C GLU A 493 5.20 9.98 -5.25
N ILE A 494 4.16 9.70 -6.04
CA ILE A 494 3.61 10.62 -7.04
C ILE A 494 2.13 11.00 -6.77
N ASP A 495 1.52 10.42 -5.74
CA ASP A 495 0.13 10.68 -5.39
C ASP A 495 -0.03 12.02 -4.67
N THR A 496 -0.92 12.87 -5.17
CA THR A 496 -1.26 14.18 -4.58
C THR A 496 -2.21 14.05 -3.38
N GLY A 497 -2.82 12.88 -3.19
CA GLY A 497 -3.85 12.63 -2.20
C GLY A 497 -5.23 13.21 -2.55
N GLY A 498 -5.43 13.70 -3.80
CA GLY A 498 -6.69 14.26 -4.28
C GLY A 498 -7.07 15.62 -3.70
N LEU A 499 -8.30 16.03 -3.94
CA LEU A 499 -8.85 17.28 -3.40
C LEU A 499 -8.89 17.27 -1.87
N LEU A 500 -8.74 18.42 -1.24
CA LEU A 500 -8.59 18.56 0.20
C LEU A 500 -9.76 17.97 0.99
N GLU A 501 -10.97 18.06 0.47
CA GLU A 501 -12.18 17.47 1.06
C GLU A 501 -12.11 15.93 1.15
N PHE A 502 -11.55 15.29 0.13
CA PHE A 502 -11.28 13.84 0.14
C PHE A 502 -10.11 13.48 1.05
N TYR A 503 -9.05 14.26 0.95
CA TYR A 503 -7.87 14.10 1.79
C TYR A 503 -8.24 14.05 3.27
N ASN A 504 -9.14 14.94 3.69
CA ASN A 504 -9.59 15.03 5.07
C ASN A 504 -10.37 13.81 5.56
N GLN A 505 -11.14 13.19 4.67
CA GLN A 505 -12.01 12.05 4.96
C GLN A 505 -11.28 10.71 4.82
N THR A 506 -10.17 10.69 4.08
CA THR A 506 -9.41 9.46 3.83
C THR A 506 -8.97 8.82 5.14
N PRO A 507 -9.29 7.53 5.37
CA PRO A 507 -8.91 6.85 6.60
C PRO A 507 -7.41 6.60 6.66
N SER A 508 -6.89 6.42 7.87
CA SER A 508 -5.59 5.81 8.09
C SER A 508 -5.67 4.30 7.85
N SER A 509 -4.54 3.66 7.61
CA SER A 509 -4.48 2.18 7.57
C SER A 509 -4.65 1.53 8.94
N ASP A 510 -4.55 2.30 10.01
CA ASP A 510 -4.79 1.88 11.39
C ASP A 510 -5.64 2.93 12.15
N PRO A 511 -6.96 2.95 11.93
CA PRO A 511 -7.85 3.91 12.58
C PRO A 511 -7.97 3.73 14.10
N CYS A 512 -7.42 2.65 14.67
CA CYS A 512 -7.36 2.49 16.13
C CYS A 512 -6.25 3.32 16.78
N THR A 513 -5.20 3.66 16.03
CA THR A 513 -4.02 4.37 16.57
C THR A 513 -3.74 5.71 15.90
N ILE A 514 -4.35 5.98 14.75
CA ILE A 514 -4.12 7.20 13.96
C ILE A 514 -5.46 7.81 13.56
N TYR A 515 -5.64 9.11 13.85
CA TYR A 515 -6.78 9.89 13.38
C TYR A 515 -6.72 10.20 11.88
N ASN A 516 -7.85 10.20 11.19
CA ASN A 516 -8.01 11.05 10.02
C ASN A 516 -8.35 12.50 10.44
N ILE A 517 -8.37 13.44 9.49
CA ILE A 517 -8.53 14.86 9.80
C ILE A 517 -9.97 15.15 10.26
N CYS A 518 -10.99 14.59 9.58
CA CYS A 518 -12.39 14.79 9.95
C CYS A 518 -12.70 14.27 11.34
N GLU A 519 -12.26 13.05 11.67
CA GLU A 519 -12.46 12.45 13.00
C GLU A 519 -11.83 13.30 14.11
N TYR A 520 -10.59 13.75 13.90
CA TYR A 520 -9.88 14.58 14.87
C TYR A 520 -10.60 15.92 15.13
N VAL A 521 -11.03 16.60 14.07
CA VAL A 521 -11.74 17.88 14.20
C VAL A 521 -13.09 17.67 14.88
N GLN A 522 -13.80 16.58 14.54
CA GLN A 522 -15.07 16.25 15.21
C GLN A 522 -14.88 16.03 16.72
N ASP A 523 -13.83 15.32 17.13
CA ASP A 523 -13.49 15.15 18.55
C ASP A 523 -13.15 16.48 19.24
N CYS A 524 -12.39 17.36 18.55
CA CYS A 524 -12.11 18.71 19.06
C CYS A 524 -13.40 19.53 19.29
N LEU A 525 -14.35 19.46 18.36
CA LEU A 525 -15.63 20.17 18.43
C LEU A 525 -16.53 19.61 19.55
N ASN A 526 -16.51 18.28 19.73
CA ASN A 526 -17.31 17.61 20.75
C ASN A 526 -16.66 17.62 22.16
N GLY A 527 -15.39 18.01 22.25
CA GLY A 527 -14.62 17.94 23.50
C GLY A 527 -14.31 16.50 23.94
N THR A 528 -14.26 15.56 23.00
CA THR A 528 -13.85 14.17 23.23
C THR A 528 -12.34 14.02 23.11
N SER A 529 -11.79 12.96 23.71
CA SER A 529 -10.34 12.74 23.79
C SER A 529 -9.97 11.31 23.43
N SER A 530 -8.84 11.16 22.77
CA SER A 530 -8.23 9.86 22.46
C SER A 530 -6.70 9.95 22.49
N GLY A 531 -6.04 8.82 22.66
CA GLY A 531 -4.58 8.72 22.57
C GLY A 531 -4.03 8.55 21.17
N LYS A 532 -4.89 8.53 20.13
CA LYS A 532 -4.46 8.36 18.75
C LYS A 532 -3.48 9.45 18.30
N LEU A 533 -2.60 9.11 17.37
CA LEU A 533 -1.74 10.10 16.71
C LEU A 533 -2.61 11.13 15.99
N THR A 534 -2.38 12.39 16.29
CA THR A 534 -3.15 13.51 15.73
C THR A 534 -2.61 13.92 14.34
N PRO A 535 -3.46 14.54 13.49
CA PRO A 535 -3.00 15.11 12.23
C PRO A 535 -1.93 16.21 12.41
N MET A 536 -1.95 16.93 13.54
CA MET A 536 -0.91 17.92 13.85
C MET A 536 0.44 17.28 14.10
N GLU A 537 0.48 16.17 14.87
CA GLU A 537 1.70 15.38 15.06
C GLU A 537 2.19 14.79 13.73
N ALA A 538 1.30 14.27 12.90
CA ALA A 538 1.64 13.77 11.56
C ALA A 538 2.25 14.87 10.69
N SER A 539 1.62 16.05 10.65
CA SER A 539 2.14 17.22 9.94
C SER A 539 3.54 17.61 10.42
N LYS A 540 3.75 17.63 11.74
CA LYS A 540 5.05 17.94 12.35
C LYS A 540 6.11 16.90 11.97
N MET A 541 5.78 15.60 12.06
CA MET A 541 6.70 14.53 11.66
C MET A 541 7.15 14.69 10.20
N PHE A 542 6.22 14.94 9.28
CA PHE A 542 6.55 15.18 7.88
C PHE A 542 7.42 16.43 7.69
N ALA A 543 7.15 17.52 8.41
CA ALA A 543 7.97 18.74 8.34
C ALA A 543 9.40 18.51 8.84
N ASP A 544 9.54 17.85 9.98
CA ASP A 544 10.83 17.53 10.60
C ASP A 544 11.66 16.63 9.67
N TRP A 545 11.07 15.55 9.16
CA TRP A 545 11.73 14.67 8.20
C TRP A 545 12.14 15.41 6.92
N SER A 546 11.26 16.24 6.36
CA SER A 546 11.61 17.06 5.19
C SER A 546 12.87 17.87 5.42
N GLY A 547 12.95 18.60 6.53
CA GLY A 547 14.12 19.40 6.88
C GLY A 547 15.38 18.57 7.07
N GLU A 548 15.29 17.48 7.83
CA GLU A 548 16.43 16.59 8.08
C GLU A 548 16.92 15.89 6.81
N ILE A 549 16.04 15.45 5.93
CA ILE A 549 16.39 14.82 4.64
C ILE A 549 17.17 15.81 3.77
N LEU A 550 16.70 17.05 3.63
CA LEU A 550 17.38 18.07 2.84
C LEU A 550 18.79 18.35 3.38
N ILE A 551 18.94 18.49 4.69
CA ILE A 551 20.24 18.68 5.34
C ILE A 551 21.17 17.49 5.08
N ALA A 552 20.66 16.25 5.24
CA ALA A 552 21.46 15.04 5.06
C ALA A 552 21.85 14.83 3.59
N ALA A 553 20.93 15.03 2.65
CA ALA A 553 21.17 14.94 1.22
C ALA A 553 22.19 15.99 0.73
N ASP A 554 22.08 17.23 1.19
CA ASP A 554 23.03 18.30 0.87
C ASP A 554 24.42 18.02 1.44
N LYS A 555 24.51 17.48 2.66
CA LYS A 555 25.77 17.09 3.26
C LYS A 555 26.44 15.96 2.47
N ALA A 556 25.66 14.94 2.06
CA ALA A 556 26.15 13.86 1.22
C ALA A 556 26.66 14.38 -0.13
N ALA A 557 25.90 15.23 -0.81
CA ALA A 557 26.25 15.82 -2.10
C ALA A 557 27.57 16.62 -2.07
N ARG A 558 27.87 17.30 -0.95
CA ARG A 558 29.13 18.06 -0.78
C ARG A 558 30.34 17.19 -0.42
N SER A 559 30.10 15.97 0.03
CA SER A 559 31.12 15.10 0.63
C SER A 559 31.51 13.90 -0.24
N GLY A 560 30.85 13.70 -1.38
CA GLY A 560 31.06 12.60 -2.31
C GLY A 560 30.91 13.02 -3.76
N ALA A 561 30.96 12.04 -4.66
CA ALA A 561 30.81 12.25 -6.10
C ALA A 561 30.23 10.99 -6.77
N GLY A 562 29.84 11.12 -8.03
CA GLY A 562 29.37 10.01 -8.87
C GLY A 562 27.89 10.12 -9.24
N LYS A 563 27.49 9.36 -10.26
CA LYS A 563 26.12 9.35 -10.80
C LYS A 563 25.13 8.79 -9.79
N GLU A 564 25.50 7.73 -9.06
CA GLU A 564 24.68 7.10 -8.03
C GLU A 564 24.34 8.09 -6.91
N LEU A 565 25.35 8.80 -6.38
CA LEU A 565 25.14 9.83 -5.37
C LEU A 565 24.24 10.97 -5.89
N LYS A 566 24.48 11.44 -7.13
CA LYS A 566 23.65 12.49 -7.75
C LYS A 566 22.18 12.06 -7.82
N SER A 567 21.91 10.85 -8.31
CA SER A 567 20.57 10.28 -8.41
C SER A 567 19.92 10.12 -7.04
N ALA A 568 20.64 9.57 -6.06
CA ALA A 568 20.13 9.37 -4.70
C ALA A 568 19.76 10.71 -4.02
N VAL A 569 20.58 11.74 -4.20
CA VAL A 569 20.28 13.08 -3.66
C VAL A 569 19.01 13.67 -4.27
N ILE A 570 18.77 13.43 -5.56
CA ILE A 570 17.54 13.87 -6.23
C ILE A 570 16.34 13.13 -5.66
N ASP A 571 16.39 11.80 -5.53
CA ASP A 571 15.32 10.99 -4.93
C ASP A 571 14.96 11.50 -3.53
N PHE A 572 15.96 11.73 -2.70
CA PHE A 572 15.71 12.16 -1.32
C PHE A 572 15.18 13.59 -1.24
N ARG A 573 15.56 14.48 -2.16
CA ARG A 573 14.96 15.81 -2.27
C ARG A 573 13.49 15.71 -2.72
N ILE A 574 13.15 14.82 -3.66
CA ILE A 574 11.77 14.57 -4.05
C ILE A 574 10.96 14.13 -2.83
N MET A 575 11.48 13.17 -2.06
CA MET A 575 10.83 12.67 -0.85
C MET A 575 10.70 13.75 0.24
N ALA A 576 11.69 14.61 0.37
CA ALA A 576 11.64 15.74 1.30
C ALA A 576 10.52 16.73 0.93
N PHE A 577 10.40 17.09 -0.36
CA PHE A 577 9.32 17.97 -0.81
C PHE A 577 7.95 17.29 -0.75
N LEU A 578 7.85 15.98 -1.03
CA LEU A 578 6.62 15.23 -0.82
C LEU A 578 6.18 15.27 0.65
N ALA A 579 7.09 15.02 1.58
CA ALA A 579 6.82 15.14 3.01
C ALA A 579 6.35 16.55 3.39
N LYS A 580 7.03 17.59 2.88
CA LYS A 580 6.65 18.99 3.13
C LYS A 580 5.26 19.29 2.57
N TYR A 581 4.95 18.80 1.37
CA TYR A 581 3.64 18.96 0.75
C TYR A 581 2.54 18.38 1.65
N HIS A 582 2.66 17.14 2.08
CA HIS A 582 1.67 16.51 2.98
C HIS A 582 1.60 17.21 4.33
N SER A 583 2.74 17.66 4.89
CA SER A 583 2.73 18.46 6.13
C SER A 583 1.86 19.73 6.02
N VAL A 584 1.99 20.45 4.92
CA VAL A 584 1.22 21.68 4.68
C VAL A 584 -0.24 21.36 4.35
N LYS A 585 -0.48 20.35 3.52
CA LYS A 585 -1.83 19.90 3.12
C LYS A 585 -2.66 19.43 4.32
N ILE A 586 -2.07 18.69 5.26
CA ILE A 586 -2.73 18.30 6.52
C ILE A 586 -3.21 19.54 7.28
N ARG A 587 -2.38 20.57 7.42
CA ARG A 587 -2.77 21.80 8.12
C ARG A 587 -3.85 22.59 7.39
N ALA A 588 -3.81 22.60 6.05
CA ALA A 588 -4.88 23.17 5.24
C ALA A 588 -6.20 22.42 5.46
N GLY A 589 -6.14 21.09 5.52
CA GLY A 589 -7.29 20.22 5.77
C GLY A 589 -7.90 20.43 7.15
N LEU A 590 -7.07 20.56 8.19
CA LEU A 590 -7.55 20.88 9.54
C LEU A 590 -8.33 22.19 9.56
N ASP A 591 -7.81 23.25 8.94
CA ASP A 591 -8.50 24.54 8.87
C ASP A 591 -9.81 24.42 8.08
N LEU A 592 -9.83 23.67 6.97
CA LEU A 592 -11.05 23.46 6.20
C LEU A 592 -12.13 22.75 7.04
N GLU A 593 -11.77 21.73 7.80
CA GLU A 593 -12.73 21.02 8.66
C GLU A 593 -13.21 21.89 9.83
N PHE A 594 -12.33 22.69 10.43
CA PHE A 594 -12.76 23.67 11.42
C PHE A 594 -13.71 24.72 10.83
N PHE A 595 -13.49 25.16 9.60
CA PHE A 595 -14.44 26.03 8.91
C PHE A 595 -15.81 25.36 8.77
N TYR A 596 -15.87 24.12 8.29
CA TYR A 596 -17.15 23.40 8.17
C TYR A 596 -17.85 23.18 9.53
N GLY A 597 -17.07 22.93 10.56
CA GLY A 597 -17.62 22.70 11.90
C GLY A 597 -18.05 23.96 12.65
N THR A 598 -17.41 25.11 12.39
CA THR A 598 -17.64 26.36 13.14
C THR A 598 -18.33 27.46 12.32
N GLY A 599 -18.27 27.41 10.98
CA GLY A 599 -18.69 28.48 10.08
C GLY A 599 -17.75 29.69 10.08
N ASP A 600 -16.60 29.63 10.76
CA ASP A 600 -15.65 30.75 10.87
C ASP A 600 -14.78 30.86 9.60
N GLY A 601 -15.04 31.91 8.79
CA GLY A 601 -14.36 32.17 7.54
C GLY A 601 -12.85 32.43 7.67
N ASP A 602 -12.35 32.71 8.87
CA ASP A 602 -10.90 32.89 9.07
C ASP A 602 -10.16 31.53 8.94
N TYR A 603 -10.79 30.42 9.32
CA TYR A 603 -10.26 29.09 9.04
C TYR A 603 -10.20 28.83 7.53
N LEU A 604 -11.24 29.19 6.77
CA LEU A 604 -11.24 28.99 5.30
C LEU A 604 -10.15 29.82 4.61
N LYS A 605 -9.95 31.07 5.04
CA LYS A 605 -8.84 31.91 4.54
C LYS A 605 -7.49 31.31 4.86
N SER A 606 -7.32 30.79 6.07
CA SER A 606 -6.10 30.12 6.50
C SER A 606 -5.85 28.83 5.71
N SER A 607 -6.90 28.05 5.45
CA SER A 607 -6.84 26.86 4.59
C SER A 607 -6.38 27.22 3.17
N TYR A 608 -6.97 28.26 2.58
CA TYR A 608 -6.57 28.76 1.25
C TYR A 608 -5.11 29.19 1.18
N GLN A 609 -4.60 29.88 2.19
CA GLN A 609 -3.18 30.28 2.24
C GLN A 609 -2.25 29.05 2.29
N LYS A 610 -2.62 28.05 3.09
CA LYS A 610 -1.83 26.81 3.23
C LYS A 610 -1.87 25.94 1.98
N ILE A 611 -3.03 25.81 1.33
CA ILE A 611 -3.07 25.01 0.08
C ILE A 611 -2.23 25.66 -1.02
N ARG A 612 -2.19 27.00 -1.10
CA ARG A 612 -1.25 27.71 -1.97
C ARG A 612 0.22 27.45 -1.61
N GLU A 613 0.55 27.39 -0.32
CA GLU A 613 1.89 26.98 0.11
C GLU A 613 2.19 25.54 -0.37
N ALA A 614 1.22 24.63 -0.26
CA ALA A 614 1.37 23.25 -0.74
C ALA A 614 1.62 23.21 -2.26
N THR A 615 0.90 24.03 -3.04
CA THR A 615 1.13 24.18 -4.50
C THR A 615 2.58 24.56 -4.79
N VAL A 616 3.10 25.58 -4.12
CA VAL A 616 4.50 26.02 -4.28
C VAL A 616 5.50 24.90 -3.92
N VAL A 617 5.20 24.13 -2.89
CA VAL A 617 6.06 22.98 -2.50
C VAL A 617 6.06 21.91 -3.60
N TRP A 618 4.89 21.62 -4.20
CA TRP A 618 4.85 20.67 -5.32
C TRP A 618 5.60 21.18 -6.56
N GLU A 619 5.52 22.47 -6.86
CA GLU A 619 6.34 23.09 -7.93
C GLU A 619 7.85 22.92 -7.66
N GLN A 620 8.30 23.04 -6.41
CA GLN A 620 9.69 22.76 -6.04
C GLN A 620 10.06 21.29 -6.28
N LEU A 621 9.14 20.35 -5.97
CA LEU A 621 9.30 18.93 -6.25
C LEU A 621 9.45 18.69 -7.77
N VAL A 622 8.58 19.31 -8.59
CA VAL A 622 8.66 19.25 -10.06
C VAL A 622 10.03 19.75 -10.54
N ASN A 623 10.49 20.88 -10.03
CA ASN A 623 11.77 21.46 -10.42
C ASN A 623 12.97 20.55 -10.12
N VAL A 624 12.92 19.76 -9.03
CA VAL A 624 13.99 18.81 -8.69
C VAL A 624 13.94 17.56 -9.57
N SER A 625 12.74 17.07 -9.91
CA SER A 625 12.53 15.78 -10.60
C SER A 625 12.64 15.85 -12.11
N GLN A 626 12.24 16.99 -12.73
CA GLN A 626 12.01 17.10 -14.17
C GLN A 626 13.24 16.89 -15.06
N ASP A 627 14.44 17.12 -14.56
CA ASP A 627 15.69 16.93 -15.32
C ASP A 627 16.23 15.50 -15.24
N MET A 628 15.76 14.72 -14.28
CA MET A 628 16.22 13.35 -14.06
C MET A 628 15.26 12.32 -14.67
N TYR A 629 13.96 12.43 -14.37
CA TYR A 629 12.95 11.42 -14.71
C TYR A 629 12.18 11.79 -15.98
N TYR A 630 11.71 10.78 -16.72
CA TYR A 630 10.79 10.97 -17.84
C TYR A 630 9.50 11.65 -17.41
N ASP A 631 8.89 12.41 -18.33
CA ASP A 631 7.61 13.06 -18.08
C ASP A 631 6.42 12.10 -18.22
N GLU A 632 6.57 11.04 -19.00
CA GLU A 632 5.52 10.03 -19.28
C GLU A 632 5.97 8.65 -18.76
N MET A 633 6.05 8.51 -17.44
CA MET A 633 6.31 7.21 -16.79
C MET A 633 5.00 6.46 -16.56
N VAL A 634 5.03 5.13 -16.66
CA VAL A 634 3.97 4.31 -16.06
C VAL A 634 4.18 4.29 -14.56
N THR A 635 3.28 4.95 -13.83
CA THR A 635 3.39 5.20 -12.38
C THR A 635 2.47 4.32 -11.55
N GLY A 636 2.09 3.19 -12.10
CA GLY A 636 1.21 2.20 -11.52
C GLY A 636 0.35 1.54 -12.58
N PRO A 637 -0.48 0.57 -12.21
CA PRO A 637 -1.32 -0.17 -13.16
C PRO A 637 -2.32 0.69 -13.92
N LEU A 638 -2.79 1.76 -13.31
CA LEU A 638 -3.86 2.61 -13.86
C LEU A 638 -3.43 4.06 -14.07
N ASP A 639 -2.13 4.36 -13.99
CA ASP A 639 -1.68 5.75 -14.06
C ASP A 639 -0.37 5.91 -14.81
N SER A 640 -0.23 7.06 -15.44
CA SER A 640 0.99 7.44 -16.15
C SER A 640 1.27 8.94 -16.01
N GLY A 641 2.52 9.33 -16.12
CA GLY A 641 2.96 10.71 -16.08
C GLY A 641 4.15 10.93 -15.15
N SER A 642 4.25 12.15 -14.66
CA SER A 642 5.29 12.57 -13.73
C SER A 642 4.71 13.54 -12.70
N TRP A 643 5.52 13.95 -11.74
CA TRP A 643 5.13 15.02 -10.79
C TRP A 643 4.65 16.28 -11.50
N LYS A 644 5.23 16.60 -12.67
CA LYS A 644 4.81 17.73 -13.51
C LYS A 644 3.38 17.54 -14.03
N LYS A 645 3.02 16.35 -14.48
CA LYS A 645 1.65 16.04 -14.94
C LYS A 645 0.64 16.13 -13.80
N LYS A 646 1.05 15.72 -12.59
CA LYS A 646 0.23 15.81 -11.38
C LYS A 646 0.03 17.24 -10.87
N LEU A 647 0.84 18.20 -11.28
CA LEU A 647 0.70 19.60 -10.90
C LEU A 647 -0.69 20.17 -11.23
N ARG A 648 -1.32 19.68 -12.29
CA ARG A 648 -2.71 20.03 -12.63
C ARG A 648 -3.65 19.75 -11.46
N PHE A 649 -3.59 18.59 -10.84
CA PHE A 649 -4.45 18.21 -9.71
C PHE A 649 -4.20 19.06 -8.46
N VAL A 650 -2.94 19.46 -8.27
CA VAL A 650 -2.57 20.36 -7.17
C VAL A 650 -3.16 21.76 -7.38
N TYR A 651 -3.17 22.26 -8.62
CA TYR A 651 -3.85 23.52 -8.96
C TYR A 651 -5.37 23.41 -8.84
N GLU A 652 -5.96 22.30 -9.24
CA GLU A 652 -7.40 22.06 -9.08
C GLU A 652 -7.82 22.08 -7.60
N ASP A 653 -7.00 21.57 -6.71
CA ASP A 653 -7.22 21.65 -5.26
C ASP A 653 -7.19 23.10 -4.75
N GLU A 654 -6.21 23.90 -5.18
CA GLU A 654 -6.13 25.33 -4.87
C GLU A 654 -7.37 26.08 -5.41
N LEU A 655 -7.79 25.80 -6.65
CA LEU A 655 -8.98 26.43 -7.27
C LEU A 655 -10.25 26.06 -6.52
N ARG A 656 -10.37 24.83 -6.04
CA ARG A 656 -11.53 24.40 -5.25
C ARG A 656 -11.68 25.20 -3.96
N ILE A 657 -10.60 25.39 -3.23
CA ILE A 657 -10.64 26.17 -1.98
C ILE A 657 -10.85 27.65 -2.25
N ALA A 658 -10.32 28.19 -3.36
CA ALA A 658 -10.62 29.56 -3.81
C ALA A 658 -12.10 29.75 -4.13
N GLU A 659 -12.73 28.78 -4.80
CA GLU A 659 -14.17 28.80 -5.09
C GLU A 659 -15.01 28.79 -3.81
N LEU A 660 -14.69 27.90 -2.86
CA LEU A 660 -15.36 27.87 -1.54
C LEU A 660 -15.24 29.21 -0.81
N LEU A 661 -14.05 29.83 -0.85
CA LEU A 661 -13.84 31.15 -0.26
C LEU A 661 -14.71 32.20 -0.93
N GLY A 662 -14.77 32.21 -2.26
CA GLY A 662 -15.67 33.12 -3.02
C GLY A 662 -17.15 32.88 -2.71
N MET A 663 -17.58 31.64 -2.57
CA MET A 663 -18.92 31.28 -2.12
C MET A 663 -19.22 31.78 -0.70
N HIS A 664 -18.28 31.60 0.22
CA HIS A 664 -18.44 32.09 1.58
C HIS A 664 -18.51 33.64 1.64
N GLU A 665 -17.66 34.31 0.88
CA GLU A 665 -17.72 35.79 0.78
C GLU A 665 -19.03 36.28 0.16
N ARG A 666 -19.57 35.54 -0.84
CA ARG A 666 -20.82 35.91 -1.53
C ARG A 666 -22.07 35.62 -0.71
N TYR A 667 -22.16 34.46 -0.11
CA TYR A 667 -23.35 33.98 0.58
C TYR A 667 -23.29 34.13 2.11
N GLY A 668 -22.13 34.33 2.66
CA GLY A 668 -21.90 34.42 4.12
C GLY A 668 -22.30 33.14 4.82
N ASN A 669 -22.85 33.29 6.04
CA ASN A 669 -23.31 32.12 6.81
C ASN A 669 -24.70 31.71 6.35
N ILE A 670 -24.76 30.50 5.82
CA ILE A 670 -25.99 29.90 5.30
C ILE A 670 -26.79 29.35 6.48
N TYR A 671 -28.03 29.79 6.62
CA TYR A 671 -28.98 29.19 7.56
C TYR A 671 -29.48 27.83 7.04
N LYS A 672 -29.90 27.80 5.75
CA LYS A 672 -30.35 26.59 5.06
C LYS A 672 -30.08 26.74 3.56
N GLY A 673 -29.33 25.79 3.01
CA GLY A 673 -29.02 25.75 1.59
C GLY A 673 -29.56 24.46 0.95
N PHE A 674 -30.09 24.58 -0.25
CA PHE A 674 -30.52 23.45 -1.07
C PHE A 674 -29.70 23.41 -2.35
N ASP A 675 -29.21 22.24 -2.67
CA ASP A 675 -28.48 21.90 -3.88
C ASP A 675 -29.37 21.03 -4.76
N PHE A 676 -29.67 21.50 -5.96
CA PHE A 676 -30.65 20.88 -6.84
C PHE A 676 -29.98 20.13 -7.97
N GLY A 677 -30.15 18.82 -8.03
CA GLY A 677 -29.57 17.99 -9.08
C GLY A 677 -29.72 16.52 -8.80
N GLY A 678 -28.67 15.77 -9.10
CA GLY A 678 -28.60 14.34 -8.80
C GLY A 678 -27.95 14.06 -7.46
N VAL A 679 -28.67 13.45 -6.54
CA VAL A 679 -28.09 12.87 -5.35
C VAL A 679 -27.63 11.46 -5.71
N LEU A 680 -26.36 11.32 -6.08
CA LEU A 680 -25.77 10.02 -6.44
C LEU A 680 -25.00 9.45 -5.25
N ALA A 681 -25.26 8.17 -4.94
CA ALA A 681 -24.42 7.42 -4.04
C ALA A 681 -23.10 7.07 -4.76
N HIS A 682 -21.98 7.12 -4.02
CA HIS A 682 -20.69 6.73 -4.57
C HIS A 682 -20.70 5.25 -4.99
N PRO A 683 -20.19 4.89 -6.17
CA PRO A 683 -20.22 3.50 -6.65
C PRO A 683 -19.44 2.50 -5.76
N CYS A 684 -18.55 2.94 -4.88
CA CYS A 684 -17.82 2.07 -3.96
C CYS A 684 -18.55 1.82 -2.63
N ARG A 685 -19.77 2.31 -2.43
CA ARG A 685 -20.54 2.15 -1.18
C ARG A 685 -20.87 0.69 -0.86
N GLU A 686 -21.11 -0.14 -1.85
CA GLU A 686 -21.47 -1.54 -1.66
C GLU A 686 -20.37 -2.40 -1.07
N HIS A 687 -19.11 -1.94 -1.07
CA HIS A 687 -17.93 -2.68 -0.61
C HIS A 687 -17.38 -2.21 0.74
N GLY A 688 -18.03 -1.24 1.39
CA GLY A 688 -17.74 -0.83 2.77
C GLY A 688 -16.38 -0.17 3.01
N TYR A 689 -15.61 0.10 1.95
CA TYR A 689 -14.24 0.60 2.08
C TYR A 689 -14.12 2.11 1.91
N PHE A 690 -14.95 2.69 1.07
CA PHE A 690 -15.03 4.12 0.83
C PHE A 690 -16.46 4.61 1.12
N GLU A 691 -16.91 4.48 2.35
CA GLU A 691 -18.06 5.26 2.86
C GLU A 691 -17.74 6.77 2.86
N LEU A 692 -16.66 7.16 2.22
CA LEU A 692 -16.04 8.47 2.35
C LEU A 692 -16.83 9.59 1.72
N VAL A 693 -17.69 9.30 0.73
CA VAL A 693 -18.39 10.35 0.03
C VAL A 693 -19.85 9.98 -0.17
N GLU A 694 -20.64 10.09 0.89
CA GLU A 694 -22.08 10.19 0.72
C GLU A 694 -22.40 11.46 -0.06
N ASN A 695 -23.17 11.32 -1.15
CA ASN A 695 -23.68 12.44 -1.93
C ASN A 695 -22.57 13.38 -2.47
N PHE A 696 -21.55 12.82 -3.16
CA PHE A 696 -20.46 13.62 -3.73
C PHE A 696 -20.92 14.65 -4.78
N THR A 697 -22.16 14.52 -5.27
CA THR A 697 -22.82 15.47 -6.17
C THR A 697 -23.53 16.61 -5.42
N VAL A 698 -23.47 16.64 -4.09
CA VAL A 698 -24.08 17.69 -3.26
C VAL A 698 -22.98 18.52 -2.63
N GLU A 699 -23.08 19.84 -2.74
CA GLU A 699 -22.15 20.76 -2.08
C GLU A 699 -22.23 20.57 -0.57
N ARG A 700 -21.07 20.45 0.09
CA ARG A 700 -21.01 20.20 1.53
C ARG A 700 -21.64 21.36 2.31
N GLY A 701 -22.54 21.03 3.24
CA GLY A 701 -23.34 22.01 4.00
C GLY A 701 -24.67 22.37 3.38
N TYR A 702 -24.97 21.82 2.21
CA TYR A 702 -26.27 21.95 1.55
C TYR A 702 -27.10 20.67 1.66
N ILE A 703 -28.39 20.81 1.46
CA ILE A 703 -29.34 19.69 1.40
C ILE A 703 -29.55 19.32 -0.06
N GLY A 704 -29.23 18.10 -0.44
CA GLY A 704 -29.44 17.62 -1.81
C GLY A 704 -30.93 17.43 -2.12
N VAL A 705 -31.34 17.93 -3.27
CA VAL A 705 -32.74 17.83 -3.77
C VAL A 705 -32.71 17.22 -5.17
N ASN A 706 -33.19 15.98 -5.31
CA ASN A 706 -33.37 15.33 -6.61
C ASN A 706 -34.81 15.48 -7.16
N ALA A 707 -35.03 15.03 -8.38
CA ALA A 707 -36.30 15.24 -9.10
C ALA A 707 -37.51 14.53 -8.45
N ASP A 708 -37.27 13.47 -7.66
CA ASP A 708 -38.31 12.72 -6.94
C ASP A 708 -38.51 13.18 -5.48
N CYS A 709 -37.88 14.30 -5.10
CA CYS A 709 -38.01 14.86 -3.76
C CYS A 709 -39.38 15.57 -3.57
N VAL A 710 -40.39 14.73 -3.28
CA VAL A 710 -41.72 15.21 -2.91
C VAL A 710 -41.70 15.75 -1.48
N TYR A 711 -42.42 16.88 -1.24
CA TYR A 711 -42.53 17.44 0.09
C TYR A 711 -43.09 16.42 1.09
N ASN A 712 -42.50 16.39 2.22
CA ASN A 712 -42.89 15.55 3.36
C ASN A 712 -42.73 16.37 4.64
N ALA A 713 -43.74 16.36 5.51
CA ALA A 713 -43.75 17.13 6.75
C ALA A 713 -42.62 16.70 7.74
N GLU A 714 -42.15 15.48 7.64
CA GLU A 714 -41.01 15.01 8.45
C GLU A 714 -39.67 15.59 7.97
N LYS A 715 -39.49 15.66 6.64
CA LYS A 715 -38.34 16.33 6.01
C LYS A 715 -38.45 17.87 6.09
N GLY A 716 -39.64 18.40 6.00
CA GLY A 716 -39.91 19.83 5.98
C GLY A 716 -39.50 20.52 4.69
N TYR A 717 -39.32 19.81 3.56
CA TYR A 717 -39.00 20.36 2.25
C TYR A 717 -39.33 19.39 1.11
N GLY A 718 -39.42 19.93 -0.10
CA GLY A 718 -39.63 19.19 -1.35
C GLY A 718 -40.63 19.86 -2.30
N PHE A 719 -40.87 19.27 -3.47
CA PHE A 719 -41.87 19.72 -4.43
C PHE A 719 -43.27 19.32 -3.97
N ILE A 720 -44.19 20.28 -3.89
CA ILE A 720 -45.62 20.07 -3.56
C ILE A 720 -46.46 19.89 -4.81
N SER A 721 -45.99 20.36 -5.97
CA SER A 721 -46.66 20.19 -7.25
C SER A 721 -45.69 20.34 -8.42
N GLY A 722 -46.08 19.81 -9.59
CA GLY A 722 -45.34 19.91 -10.84
C GLY A 722 -44.54 18.62 -11.19
N ALA A 723 -44.30 18.46 -12.48
CA ALA A 723 -43.37 17.46 -13.00
C ALA A 723 -41.98 18.06 -13.15
N VAL A 724 -40.99 17.49 -12.53
CA VAL A 724 -39.61 17.99 -12.51
C VAL A 724 -38.65 16.93 -13.00
N GLN A 725 -37.53 17.36 -13.59
CA GLN A 725 -36.47 16.51 -14.06
C GLN A 725 -35.13 17.01 -13.48
N ALA A 726 -34.13 16.15 -13.38
CA ALA A 726 -32.80 16.52 -12.92
C ALA A 726 -31.78 16.34 -14.05
N LYS A 727 -30.98 17.37 -14.28
CA LYS A 727 -29.70 17.23 -14.96
C LYS A 727 -28.71 16.65 -13.95
N GLN A 728 -28.20 15.50 -14.27
CA GLN A 728 -27.17 14.87 -13.43
C GLN A 728 -25.83 15.53 -13.69
N MET A 729 -25.05 15.74 -12.66
CA MET A 729 -23.64 16.08 -12.80
C MET A 729 -22.97 15.03 -13.69
N ALA A 730 -22.19 15.46 -14.67
CA ALA A 730 -21.38 14.55 -15.45
C ALA A 730 -20.47 13.76 -14.49
N GLN A 731 -20.47 12.43 -14.62
CA GLN A 731 -19.49 11.65 -13.87
C GLN A 731 -18.08 12.16 -14.16
N PRO A 732 -17.21 12.27 -13.15
CA PRO A 732 -15.84 12.74 -13.36
C PRO A 732 -15.21 11.98 -14.51
N ARG A 733 -14.79 12.69 -15.54
CA ARG A 733 -14.02 12.06 -16.62
C ARG A 733 -12.66 11.71 -16.05
N LEU A 734 -12.40 10.43 -15.99
CA LEU A 734 -11.05 9.92 -15.87
C LEU A 734 -10.21 10.49 -17.04
N SER A 735 -8.91 10.61 -16.89
CA SER A 735 -8.03 11.26 -17.88
C SER A 735 -8.28 10.78 -19.32
N ASP A 736 -7.80 11.51 -20.33
CA ASP A 736 -8.02 11.19 -21.76
C ASP A 736 -7.60 9.77 -22.21
N LYS A 737 -6.86 9.04 -21.38
CA LYS A 737 -6.55 7.62 -21.54
C LYS A 737 -7.50 6.71 -20.75
N ASP A 738 -8.22 7.26 -19.80
CA ASP A 738 -9.17 6.53 -18.98
C ASP A 738 -10.50 6.56 -19.72
N THR A 739 -10.69 5.59 -20.56
CA THR A 739 -11.95 5.37 -21.25
C THR A 739 -13.03 5.03 -20.22
N ASP A 740 -14.30 5.26 -20.55
CA ASP A 740 -15.47 4.79 -19.78
C ASP A 740 -15.35 3.34 -19.29
N GLU A 741 -14.51 2.57 -19.93
CA GLU A 741 -14.22 1.17 -19.67
C GLU A 741 -13.39 0.97 -18.39
N HIS A 742 -12.39 1.83 -18.10
CA HIS A 742 -11.63 1.79 -16.86
C HIS A 742 -12.48 2.17 -15.64
N PHE A 743 -13.30 3.20 -15.77
CA PHE A 743 -14.23 3.61 -14.73
C PHE A 743 -15.28 2.53 -14.44
N ARG A 744 -15.88 1.93 -15.47
CA ARG A 744 -16.82 0.80 -15.32
C ARG A 744 -16.18 -0.42 -14.68
N ARG A 745 -14.93 -0.68 -15.01
CA ARG A 745 -14.14 -1.76 -14.43
C ARG A 745 -13.94 -1.56 -12.93
N ASP A 746 -13.52 -0.36 -12.52
CA ASP A 746 -13.25 -0.05 -11.13
C ASP A 746 -14.54 0.03 -10.30
N ALA A 747 -15.61 0.55 -10.87
CA ALA A 747 -16.93 0.59 -10.24
C ALA A 747 -17.58 -0.79 -10.08
N LEU A 748 -17.37 -1.71 -11.05
CA LEU A 748 -17.93 -3.06 -11.02
C LEU A 748 -17.25 -3.98 -10.01
N PHE A 749 -15.96 -3.79 -9.77
CA PHE A 749 -15.18 -4.73 -8.95
C PHE A 749 -14.93 -4.26 -7.51
N GLY A 750 -15.22 -2.99 -7.18
CA GLY A 750 -15.13 -2.44 -5.82
C GLY A 750 -13.80 -2.67 -5.06
N THR A 751 -12.88 -3.37 -5.70
CA THR A 751 -11.55 -3.69 -5.19
C THR A 751 -10.50 -2.71 -5.63
N PHE A 752 -10.83 -1.87 -6.60
CA PHE A 752 -9.93 -0.90 -7.18
C PHE A 752 -10.44 0.47 -6.77
N GLY A 753 -9.85 1.03 -5.74
CA GLY A 753 -10.25 2.34 -5.26
C GLY A 753 -10.29 3.35 -6.40
N ILE A 754 -11.42 4.05 -6.53
CA ILE A 754 -11.47 5.23 -7.37
C ILE A 754 -10.53 6.24 -6.73
N ARG A 755 -9.58 6.73 -7.50
CA ARG A 755 -8.57 7.65 -7.00
C ARG A 755 -9.22 8.96 -6.60
N ALA A 756 -8.83 9.47 -5.45
CA ALA A 756 -9.38 10.73 -4.93
C ALA A 756 -9.18 11.91 -5.89
N ASP A 757 -8.08 11.94 -6.65
CA ASP A 757 -7.79 12.96 -7.66
C ASP A 757 -8.62 12.84 -8.95
N ASN A 758 -9.39 11.74 -9.13
CA ASN A 758 -10.26 11.53 -10.27
C ASN A 758 -11.77 11.64 -9.93
N LEU A 759 -12.10 11.80 -8.65
CA LEU A 759 -13.49 11.64 -8.19
C LEU A 759 -14.35 12.89 -8.24
N LYS A 760 -13.73 14.06 -8.30
CA LYS A 760 -14.48 15.32 -8.20
C LYS A 760 -13.87 16.41 -9.08
N SER A 761 -14.73 17.17 -9.76
CA SER A 761 -14.34 18.44 -10.34
C SER A 761 -13.92 19.40 -9.22
N TYR A 762 -12.94 20.28 -9.49
CA TYR A 762 -12.62 21.37 -8.58
C TYR A 762 -13.78 22.37 -8.45
N ARG A 763 -14.77 22.33 -9.36
CA ARG A 763 -15.95 23.17 -9.31
C ARG A 763 -16.95 22.68 -8.26
N SER A 764 -17.70 23.60 -7.71
CA SER A 764 -18.80 23.27 -6.81
C SER A 764 -19.88 22.45 -7.53
N PRO A 765 -20.30 21.32 -6.95
CA PRO A 765 -21.48 20.59 -7.45
C PRO A 765 -22.69 21.49 -7.66
N LEU A 766 -22.84 22.52 -6.83
CA LEU A 766 -23.91 23.51 -6.85
C LEU A 766 -24.14 24.15 -8.23
N TYR A 767 -23.19 24.06 -9.15
CA TYR A 767 -23.24 24.75 -10.46
C TYR A 767 -23.12 23.76 -11.64
N GLU A 768 -22.87 22.50 -11.40
CA GLU A 768 -22.68 21.49 -12.44
C GLU A 768 -23.92 20.62 -12.70
N ASP A 769 -24.88 20.63 -11.78
CA ASP A 769 -26.18 19.99 -11.95
C ASP A 769 -27.34 20.92 -11.53
N TYR A 770 -28.57 20.53 -11.84
CA TYR A 770 -29.75 21.33 -11.57
C TYR A 770 -31.03 20.51 -11.74
N ILE A 771 -32.14 21.06 -11.22
CA ILE A 771 -33.49 20.58 -11.53
C ILE A 771 -34.15 21.56 -12.51
N TYR A 772 -34.94 21.03 -13.44
CA TYR A 772 -35.62 21.78 -14.46
C TYR A 772 -37.04 21.24 -14.79
N GLY A 773 -37.85 22.05 -15.43
CA GLY A 773 -39.17 21.66 -15.90
C GLY A 773 -39.68 22.62 -16.99
N SER A 774 -40.68 22.16 -17.78
CA SER A 774 -41.34 22.95 -18.85
C SER A 774 -42.70 23.54 -18.47
N ASP A 775 -43.19 23.19 -17.26
CA ASP A 775 -44.50 23.59 -16.75
C ASP A 775 -44.37 24.19 -15.34
N SER A 776 -45.53 24.46 -14.70
CA SER A 776 -45.54 24.99 -13.34
C SER A 776 -45.11 23.93 -12.32
N ALA A 777 -44.21 24.32 -11.41
CA ALA A 777 -43.86 23.52 -10.25
C ALA A 777 -43.72 24.39 -8.99
N VAL A 778 -43.95 23.82 -7.82
CA VAL A 778 -43.82 24.53 -6.55
C VAL A 778 -42.94 23.74 -5.59
N PHE A 779 -41.86 24.35 -5.16
CA PHE A 779 -40.98 23.86 -4.09
C PHE A 779 -41.38 24.53 -2.77
N ALA A 780 -41.45 23.74 -1.70
CA ALA A 780 -41.76 24.23 -0.36
C ALA A 780 -40.67 23.86 0.64
N CYS A 781 -40.47 24.76 1.60
CA CYS A 781 -39.53 24.55 2.69
C CYS A 781 -40.11 25.13 3.99
N ASP A 782 -40.14 24.28 5.05
CA ASP A 782 -40.56 24.74 6.38
C ASP A 782 -39.42 25.52 7.03
N LEU A 783 -39.80 26.70 7.55
CA LEU A 783 -38.87 27.66 8.20
C LEU A 783 -39.54 28.26 9.43
N PRO A 784 -38.82 28.55 10.49
CA PRO A 784 -39.31 29.38 11.57
C PRO A 784 -39.78 30.75 11.07
N ASN A 785 -40.80 31.33 11.72
CA ASN A 785 -41.21 32.70 11.39
C ASN A 785 -40.05 33.68 11.65
N GLY A 786 -39.77 34.55 10.70
CA GLY A 786 -38.64 35.46 10.76
C GLY A 786 -38.31 36.12 9.42
N GLU A 787 -37.29 36.93 9.44
CA GLU A 787 -36.77 37.66 8.29
C GLU A 787 -35.56 36.92 7.70
N TYR A 788 -35.60 36.58 6.42
CA TYR A 788 -34.53 35.89 5.71
C TYR A 788 -34.12 36.65 4.45
N LEU A 789 -32.88 36.49 4.02
CA LEU A 789 -32.42 36.86 2.72
C LEU A 789 -32.32 35.59 1.87
N LEU A 790 -33.19 35.46 0.88
CA LEU A 790 -33.24 34.36 -0.07
C LEU A 790 -32.37 34.70 -1.28
N THR A 791 -31.50 33.75 -1.68
CA THR A 791 -30.82 33.78 -2.99
C THR A 791 -31.28 32.60 -3.81
N LEU A 792 -31.79 32.90 -5.03
CA LEU A 792 -32.07 31.89 -6.06
C LEU A 792 -30.91 31.88 -7.05
N VAL A 793 -30.33 30.68 -7.30
CA VAL A 793 -29.17 30.47 -8.18
C VAL A 793 -29.62 29.76 -9.45
N PHE A 794 -29.50 30.45 -10.58
CA PHE A 794 -29.76 29.93 -11.92
C PHE A 794 -28.43 29.90 -12.68
N ARG A 795 -27.78 28.73 -12.69
CA ARG A 795 -26.46 28.54 -13.33
C ARG A 795 -26.41 27.15 -13.91
N ASP A 796 -25.99 27.05 -15.16
CA ASP A 796 -25.67 25.81 -15.84
C ASP A 796 -24.19 25.85 -16.30
N GLU A 797 -23.26 25.36 -15.48
CA GLU A 797 -21.85 25.24 -15.81
C GLU A 797 -21.49 23.79 -16.18
N SER A 798 -22.50 22.97 -16.47
CA SER A 798 -22.28 21.57 -16.92
C SER A 798 -21.54 21.55 -18.27
N PRO A 799 -20.83 20.47 -18.60
CA PRO A 799 -20.14 20.32 -19.89
C PRO A 799 -21.06 20.43 -21.11
N GLU A 800 -22.34 20.13 -20.92
CA GLU A 800 -23.39 20.19 -21.94
C GLU A 800 -24.44 21.27 -21.61
N THR A 801 -23.96 22.49 -21.36
CA THR A 801 -24.84 23.65 -21.06
C THR A 801 -25.81 23.96 -22.19
N SER A 802 -26.99 24.43 -21.84
CA SER A 802 -28.10 24.76 -22.79
C SER A 802 -28.75 26.10 -22.48
N VAL A 803 -29.61 26.55 -23.37
CA VAL A 803 -30.47 27.71 -23.14
C VAL A 803 -31.71 27.28 -22.37
N HIS A 804 -32.06 28.01 -21.30
CA HIS A 804 -33.27 27.80 -20.51
C HIS A 804 -34.16 29.02 -20.54
N GLY A 805 -35.48 28.81 -20.66
CA GLY A 805 -36.45 29.90 -20.66
C GLY A 805 -37.20 30.10 -21.98
N PRO A 806 -38.17 31.05 -22.01
CA PRO A 806 -38.46 32.02 -20.94
C PRO A 806 -39.12 31.36 -19.71
N PHE A 807 -38.70 31.80 -18.53
CA PHE A 807 -39.26 31.33 -17.27
C PHE A 807 -39.50 32.49 -16.27
N SER A 808 -40.40 32.24 -15.37
CA SER A 808 -40.74 33.18 -14.29
C SER A 808 -40.75 32.43 -12.94
N VAL A 809 -40.35 33.13 -11.88
CA VAL A 809 -40.33 32.57 -10.52
C VAL A 809 -40.98 33.53 -9.55
N SER A 810 -41.90 33.06 -8.72
CA SER A 810 -42.47 33.81 -7.61
C SER A 810 -42.16 33.13 -6.26
N VAL A 811 -41.98 33.95 -5.23
CA VAL A 811 -41.65 33.53 -3.88
C VAL A 811 -42.76 34.01 -2.94
N SER A 812 -43.48 33.09 -2.29
CA SER A 812 -44.63 33.41 -1.44
C SER A 812 -45.58 34.44 -2.10
N GLY A 813 -45.85 34.23 -3.40
CA GLY A 813 -46.74 35.07 -4.20
C GLY A 813 -46.13 36.38 -4.73
N LYS A 814 -44.90 36.74 -4.39
CA LYS A 814 -44.18 37.89 -4.95
C LYS A 814 -43.28 37.46 -6.09
N GLN A 815 -43.35 38.25 -7.21
CA GLN A 815 -42.51 37.98 -8.37
C GLN A 815 -41.03 38.23 -8.07
N ALA A 816 -40.19 37.24 -8.30
CA ALA A 816 -38.74 37.30 -8.15
C ALA A 816 -38.04 37.38 -9.51
N VAL A 817 -38.51 36.61 -10.50
CA VAL A 817 -37.95 36.54 -11.85
C VAL A 817 -39.12 36.60 -12.85
N THR A 818 -38.98 37.39 -13.94
CA THR A 818 -40.01 37.54 -14.99
C THR A 818 -39.39 37.30 -16.36
N ASP A 819 -39.96 36.35 -17.12
CA ASP A 819 -39.63 36.05 -18.53
C ASP A 819 -38.10 35.95 -18.80
N LYS A 820 -37.36 35.38 -17.87
CA LYS A 820 -35.91 35.22 -17.97
C LYS A 820 -35.56 34.18 -19.02
N ILE A 821 -34.61 34.52 -19.88
CA ILE A 821 -33.88 33.56 -20.71
C ILE A 821 -32.46 33.49 -20.16
N LEU A 822 -32.02 32.29 -19.79
CA LEU A 822 -30.66 32.01 -19.33
C LEU A 822 -29.85 31.43 -20.48
N LEU A 823 -28.76 32.09 -20.83
CA LEU A 823 -27.86 31.66 -21.89
C LEU A 823 -26.84 30.64 -21.34
N PRO A 824 -26.21 29.80 -22.19
CA PRO A 824 -25.14 28.87 -21.79
C PRO A 824 -24.05 29.60 -21.01
N LEU A 825 -23.65 29.03 -19.85
CA LEU A 825 -22.65 29.59 -18.92
C LEU A 825 -23.01 30.94 -18.30
N GLU A 826 -24.23 31.43 -18.51
CA GLU A 826 -24.69 32.64 -17.84
C GLU A 826 -24.88 32.39 -16.34
N ARG A 827 -24.41 33.33 -15.53
CA ARG A 827 -24.57 33.34 -14.08
C ARG A 827 -25.68 34.31 -13.70
N CYS A 828 -26.81 33.79 -13.24
CA CYS A 828 -27.95 34.58 -12.79
C CYS A 828 -28.26 34.21 -11.33
N GLU A 829 -28.13 35.19 -10.45
CA GLU A 829 -28.48 35.06 -9.03
C GLU A 829 -29.46 36.18 -8.66
N VAL A 830 -30.49 35.82 -7.90
CA VAL A 830 -31.53 36.79 -7.49
C VAL A 830 -31.62 36.78 -5.97
N ASP A 831 -31.23 37.91 -5.36
CA ASP A 831 -31.38 38.15 -3.92
C ASP A 831 -32.74 38.79 -3.62
N MET A 832 -33.47 38.24 -2.66
CA MET A 832 -34.78 38.71 -2.26
C MET A 832 -34.98 38.62 -0.75
N PRO A 833 -35.35 39.72 -0.05
CA PRO A 833 -35.76 39.62 1.34
C PRO A 833 -37.14 38.96 1.43
N VAL A 834 -37.29 38.00 2.30
CA VAL A 834 -38.52 37.22 2.54
C VAL A 834 -38.86 37.23 4.04
N THR A 835 -40.14 37.43 4.35
CA THR A 835 -40.70 37.38 5.69
C THR A 835 -41.57 36.13 5.83
N ILE A 836 -41.24 35.22 6.71
CA ILE A 836 -42.03 34.01 6.98
C ILE A 836 -42.94 34.29 8.17
N THR A 837 -44.24 34.06 7.98
CA THR A 837 -45.28 34.31 9.01
C THR A 837 -46.11 33.09 9.35
N ASP A 838 -46.09 32.08 8.47
CA ASP A 838 -46.92 30.87 8.55
C ASP A 838 -46.09 29.57 8.58
N GLY A 839 -44.81 29.70 8.87
CA GLY A 839 -43.90 28.56 9.06
C GLY A 839 -43.41 27.92 7.74
N ARG A 840 -43.72 28.52 6.58
CA ARG A 840 -43.37 27.89 5.28
C ARG A 840 -42.97 28.93 4.21
N LEU A 841 -41.96 28.57 3.43
CA LEU A 841 -41.59 29.28 2.21
C LEU A 841 -42.06 28.46 1.01
N GLU A 842 -42.73 29.09 0.06
CA GLU A 842 -43.11 28.50 -1.21
C GLU A 842 -42.46 29.24 -2.38
N ILE A 843 -41.87 28.50 -3.31
CA ILE A 843 -41.22 29.01 -4.52
C ILE A 843 -41.90 28.37 -5.72
N ALA A 844 -42.61 29.16 -6.51
CA ALA A 844 -43.33 28.70 -7.68
C ALA A 844 -42.57 29.06 -8.95
N PHE A 845 -42.35 28.07 -9.80
CA PHE A 845 -41.70 28.14 -11.10
C PHE A 845 -42.74 28.04 -12.22
N CYS A 846 -42.51 28.69 -13.32
CA CYS A 846 -43.39 28.65 -14.50
C CYS A 846 -42.57 28.88 -15.79
N GLY A 847 -42.92 28.16 -16.87
CA GLY A 847 -42.20 28.20 -18.15
C GLY A 847 -41.13 27.14 -18.26
N ASP A 848 -40.16 27.33 -19.12
CA ASP A 848 -39.00 26.44 -19.28
C ASP A 848 -37.91 26.82 -18.28
N TRP A 849 -38.10 26.42 -17.01
CA TRP A 849 -37.32 26.86 -15.88
C TRP A 849 -36.25 25.86 -15.48
N MET A 850 -35.18 26.36 -14.84
CA MET A 850 -34.18 25.56 -14.11
C MET A 850 -33.85 26.24 -12.79
N ILE A 851 -33.32 25.47 -11.84
CA ILE A 851 -32.79 25.95 -10.55
C ILE A 851 -31.62 25.08 -10.13
N ALA A 852 -30.48 25.68 -9.80
CA ALA A 852 -29.30 25.04 -9.31
C ALA A 852 -29.23 25.04 -7.77
N ALA A 853 -29.52 26.20 -7.14
CA ALA A 853 -29.53 26.29 -5.68
C ALA A 853 -30.54 27.28 -5.13
N ILE A 854 -30.98 27.03 -3.90
CA ILE A 854 -31.73 27.93 -3.05
C ILE A 854 -30.97 28.15 -1.76
N ILE A 855 -30.61 29.40 -1.45
CA ILE A 855 -29.79 29.73 -0.29
C ILE A 855 -30.56 30.68 0.62
N LEU A 856 -30.76 30.28 1.86
CA LEU A 856 -31.42 31.09 2.88
C LEU A 856 -30.39 31.54 3.91
N ARG A 857 -30.36 32.85 4.12
CA ARG A 857 -29.52 33.49 5.13
C ARG A 857 -30.43 34.16 6.16
N ASP A 858 -30.13 33.89 7.45
CA ASP A 858 -30.83 34.61 8.53
C ASP A 858 -30.15 35.95 8.76
N SER A 859 -30.90 37.04 8.66
CA SER A 859 -30.42 38.40 8.89
C SER A 859 -29.99 38.64 10.35
N ALA A 860 -30.41 37.78 11.29
CA ALA A 860 -30.13 37.85 12.72
C ALA A 860 -29.10 36.81 13.20
N ALA A 861 -28.74 35.82 12.37
CA ALA A 861 -27.80 34.77 12.80
C ALA A 861 -26.40 35.35 13.01
N ARG A 862 -26.02 35.44 14.28
CA ARG A 862 -24.61 35.65 14.65
C ARG A 862 -23.92 34.29 14.69
N ILE A 863 -22.78 34.21 14.03
CA ILE A 863 -21.89 33.06 14.23
C ILE A 863 -21.50 33.08 15.71
N ASN A 864 -21.93 32.07 16.43
CA ASN A 864 -21.40 31.81 17.76
C ASN A 864 -20.02 31.15 17.55
N HIS A 865 -18.98 31.97 17.47
CA HIS A 865 -17.61 31.49 17.57
C HIS A 865 -17.38 30.91 18.97
N THR A 866 -17.73 29.64 19.17
CA THR A 866 -17.23 28.93 20.35
C THR A 866 -15.74 28.69 20.08
N PRO A 867 -14.84 29.27 20.89
CA PRO A 867 -13.42 29.04 20.69
C PRO A 867 -13.16 27.54 20.81
N VAL A 868 -12.80 26.89 19.74
CA VAL A 868 -12.36 25.51 19.78
C VAL A 868 -10.95 25.51 20.37
N LYS A 869 -10.76 24.86 21.50
CA LYS A 869 -9.44 24.66 22.06
C LYS A 869 -8.76 23.50 21.34
N PRO A 870 -7.76 23.74 20.49
CA PRO A 870 -7.03 22.66 19.87
C PRO A 870 -6.31 21.84 20.94
N TYR A 871 -6.30 20.53 20.83
CA TYR A 871 -5.51 19.66 21.69
C TYR A 871 -4.02 19.97 21.52
N LYS A 872 -3.24 19.76 22.58
CA LYS A 872 -1.80 19.81 22.48
C LYS A 872 -1.31 18.74 21.54
N SER A 873 -0.34 19.09 20.69
CA SER A 873 0.48 18.10 20.02
C SER A 873 1.58 17.61 20.98
N GLU A 874 1.80 16.30 21.05
CA GLU A 874 2.84 15.66 21.85
C GLU A 874 2.73 15.95 23.39
N PRO A 875 1.70 15.44 24.06
CA PRO A 875 1.56 15.59 25.50
C PRO A 875 2.73 14.92 26.24
N ASN A 876 3.22 15.55 27.32
CA ASN A 876 4.30 15.00 28.13
C ASN A 876 3.77 13.89 29.06
N ILE A 877 3.50 12.73 28.45
CA ILE A 877 3.07 11.52 29.12
C ILE A 877 4.17 10.46 28.96
N GLN A 878 4.55 9.82 30.05
CA GLN A 878 5.52 8.73 30.07
C GLN A 878 4.89 7.49 30.69
N LEU A 879 5.20 6.33 30.11
CA LEU A 879 4.73 5.03 30.56
C LEU A 879 5.89 4.04 30.68
N LYS A 880 5.92 3.31 31.80
CA LYS A 880 6.82 2.17 31.99
C LYS A 880 6.00 0.89 32.09
N HIS A 881 6.36 -0.09 31.29
CA HIS A 881 5.74 -1.39 31.26
C HIS A 881 6.78 -2.48 30.94
N ASN A 882 6.66 -3.61 31.60
CA ASN A 882 7.40 -4.81 31.25
C ASN A 882 6.53 -5.65 30.32
N ALA A 883 6.88 -5.69 29.04
CA ALA A 883 6.13 -6.45 28.04
C ALA A 883 6.07 -7.94 28.43
N VAL A 884 4.87 -8.50 28.27
CA VAL A 884 4.65 -9.94 28.42
C VAL A 884 4.72 -10.58 27.03
N GLU A 885 5.61 -11.54 26.84
CA GLU A 885 5.84 -12.18 25.53
C GLU A 885 5.05 -13.47 25.35
N GLU A 886 4.69 -14.16 26.44
CA GLU A 886 3.97 -15.44 26.40
C GLU A 886 2.90 -15.50 27.50
N ALA A 887 1.78 -16.15 27.19
CA ALA A 887 0.70 -16.44 28.13
C ALA A 887 0.10 -17.81 27.89
N ALA A 888 -0.44 -18.42 28.94
CA ALA A 888 -1.13 -19.71 28.82
C ALA A 888 -2.56 -19.50 28.30
N CYS A 889 -2.98 -20.37 27.38
CA CYS A 889 -4.35 -20.39 26.84
C CYS A 889 -5.38 -20.50 27.98
N GLY A 890 -6.41 -19.66 27.92
CA GLY A 890 -7.51 -19.67 28.88
C GLY A 890 -7.18 -19.14 30.28
N GLN A 891 -5.97 -18.66 30.56
CA GLN A 891 -5.61 -18.10 31.86
C GLN A 891 -5.56 -16.57 31.84
N ASP A 892 -6.11 -15.96 32.89
CA ASP A 892 -6.08 -14.51 33.07
C ASP A 892 -4.64 -13.97 33.08
N LEU A 893 -4.41 -12.90 32.29
CA LEU A 893 -3.10 -12.25 32.22
C LEU A 893 -3.14 -10.91 32.94
N PRO A 894 -2.55 -10.81 34.14
CA PRO A 894 -2.43 -9.54 34.84
C PRO A 894 -1.40 -8.63 34.16
N LEU A 895 -1.78 -7.38 33.94
CA LEU A 895 -0.94 -6.34 33.35
C LEU A 895 -0.84 -5.16 34.30
N SER A 896 0.39 -4.67 34.52
CA SER A 896 0.67 -3.51 35.33
C SER A 896 1.55 -2.50 34.61
N ILE A 897 1.30 -1.22 34.87
CA ILE A 897 2.05 -0.10 34.29
C ILE A 897 2.31 0.98 35.33
N THR A 898 3.33 1.77 35.09
CA THR A 898 3.57 3.03 35.81
C THR A 898 3.49 4.18 34.80
N VAL A 899 2.63 5.15 35.08
CA VAL A 899 2.38 6.32 34.21
C VAL A 899 2.71 7.61 34.97
N SER A 900 3.29 8.57 34.26
CA SER A 900 3.42 9.95 34.72
C SER A 900 2.98 10.91 33.61
N ALA A 901 2.22 11.93 33.98
CA ALA A 901 1.78 13.00 33.06
C ALA A 901 1.94 14.35 33.77
N GLU A 902 2.44 15.35 33.05
CA GLU A 902 2.67 16.70 33.59
C GLU A 902 1.38 17.34 34.14
N ASN A 903 0.28 17.14 33.43
CA ASN A 903 -1.03 17.72 33.74
C ASN A 903 -1.90 16.81 34.62
N GLY A 904 -1.36 15.70 35.16
CA GLY A 904 -2.16 14.68 35.84
C GLY A 904 -2.82 13.71 34.84
N ILE A 905 -3.45 12.65 35.35
CA ILE A 905 -4.01 11.55 34.58
C ILE A 905 -5.53 11.54 34.73
N ALA A 906 -6.25 11.64 33.59
CA ALA A 906 -7.70 11.55 33.58
C ALA A 906 -8.17 10.11 33.37
N ALA A 907 -7.52 9.37 32.46
CA ALA A 907 -7.86 7.98 32.15
C ALA A 907 -6.64 7.17 31.71
N VAL A 908 -6.64 5.89 32.06
CA VAL A 908 -5.69 4.88 31.54
C VAL A 908 -6.48 3.68 31.08
N ASN A 909 -6.31 3.31 29.82
CA ASN A 909 -7.04 2.21 29.23
C ASN A 909 -6.09 1.14 28.70
N LEU A 910 -6.42 -0.12 28.92
CA LEU A 910 -5.88 -1.29 28.23
C LEU A 910 -6.74 -1.56 27.00
N CYS A 911 -6.13 -1.45 25.83
CA CYS A 911 -6.77 -1.81 24.56
C CYS A 911 -6.16 -3.11 24.06
N TYR A 912 -6.95 -4.09 23.64
CA TYR A 912 -6.44 -5.40 23.23
C TYR A 912 -7.29 -6.04 22.12
N SER A 913 -6.66 -6.89 21.33
CA SER A 913 -7.29 -7.64 20.25
C SER A 913 -6.56 -8.96 20.02
N HIS A 914 -7.20 -9.86 19.28
CA HIS A 914 -6.51 -11.02 18.72
C HIS A 914 -5.65 -10.62 17.52
N MET A 915 -4.64 -11.42 17.19
CA MET A 915 -3.97 -11.37 15.90
C MET A 915 -4.91 -11.84 14.79
N ASN A 916 -6.01 -11.13 14.63
CA ASN A 916 -7.05 -11.39 13.65
C ASN A 916 -7.74 -10.08 13.28
N GLN A 917 -7.51 -9.59 12.07
CA GLN A 917 -8.04 -8.31 11.57
C GLN A 917 -9.58 -8.24 11.54
N MET A 918 -10.28 -9.36 11.65
CA MET A 918 -11.76 -9.44 11.67
C MET A 918 -12.33 -9.31 13.10
N ARG A 919 -11.49 -9.27 14.11
CA ARG A 919 -11.94 -9.13 15.50
C ARG A 919 -11.86 -7.68 15.95
N PRO A 920 -12.87 -7.17 16.65
CA PRO A 920 -12.84 -5.81 17.15
C PRO A 920 -11.76 -5.63 18.22
N LEU A 921 -11.33 -4.41 18.37
CA LEU A 921 -10.51 -3.98 19.49
C LEU A 921 -11.40 -3.83 20.73
N GLU A 922 -11.00 -4.46 21.84
CA GLU A 922 -11.64 -4.33 23.13
C GLU A 922 -10.90 -3.29 23.99
N LYS A 923 -11.64 -2.62 24.86
CA LYS A 923 -11.09 -1.56 25.73
C LYS A 923 -11.55 -1.73 27.18
N LEU A 924 -10.59 -1.74 28.11
CA LEU A 924 -10.82 -1.81 29.56
C LEU A 924 -10.14 -0.64 30.26
N THR A 925 -10.87 0.06 31.14
CA THR A 925 -10.25 1.08 32.01
C THR A 925 -9.45 0.39 33.10
N MET A 926 -8.18 0.79 33.25
CA MET A 926 -7.28 0.24 34.26
C MET A 926 -7.56 0.87 35.64
N THR A 927 -7.38 0.09 36.70
CA THR A 927 -7.58 0.52 38.09
C THR A 927 -6.29 1.13 38.64
N CYS A 928 -6.38 2.34 39.17
CA CYS A 928 -5.29 2.97 39.89
C CYS A 928 -5.16 2.32 41.30
N ILE A 929 -4.02 1.68 41.57
CA ILE A 929 -3.74 1.00 42.86
C ILE A 929 -2.93 1.87 43.81
N LYS A 930 -2.12 2.74 43.28
CA LYS A 930 -1.40 3.80 43.98
C LYS A 930 -1.00 4.88 42.99
N ASP A 931 -0.56 6.02 43.46
CA ASP A 931 -0.20 7.17 42.64
C ASP A 931 0.72 6.76 41.45
N GLY A 932 0.23 6.97 40.23
CA GLY A 932 0.90 6.61 38.98
C GLY A 932 0.95 5.13 38.61
N CYS A 933 0.44 4.21 39.44
CA CYS A 933 0.45 2.78 39.17
C CYS A 933 -0.95 2.26 38.85
N TYR A 934 -1.06 1.57 37.72
CA TYR A 934 -2.34 1.05 37.20
C TYR A 934 -2.24 -0.44 36.90
N GLU A 935 -3.32 -1.15 37.17
CA GLU A 935 -3.44 -2.58 36.89
C GLU A 935 -4.77 -2.90 36.17
N SER A 936 -4.71 -3.92 35.34
CA SER A 936 -5.87 -4.54 34.68
C SER A 936 -5.57 -6.01 34.40
N ILE A 937 -6.60 -6.76 34.05
CA ILE A 937 -6.51 -8.17 33.68
C ILE A 937 -7.01 -8.30 32.24
N LEU A 938 -6.16 -8.83 31.35
CA LEU A 938 -6.60 -9.30 30.06
C LEU A 938 -7.26 -10.68 30.29
N PRO A 939 -8.57 -10.80 30.02
CA PRO A 939 -9.31 -12.00 30.42
C PRO A 939 -8.81 -13.26 29.75
N GLY A 940 -8.63 -14.36 30.49
CA GLY A 940 -8.19 -15.65 30.00
C GLY A 940 -9.13 -16.22 28.92
N ALA A 941 -10.43 -15.94 29.00
CA ALA A 941 -11.39 -16.31 27.96
C ALA A 941 -11.07 -15.69 26.57
N TYR A 942 -10.27 -14.63 26.54
CA TYR A 942 -9.80 -13.99 25.31
C TYR A 942 -8.49 -14.56 24.80
N LEU A 943 -7.74 -15.29 25.62
CA LEU A 943 -6.46 -15.90 25.25
C LEU A 943 -6.70 -17.27 24.57
N ASP A 944 -6.83 -17.24 23.25
CA ASP A 944 -7.03 -18.38 22.39
C ASP A 944 -5.72 -18.79 21.71
N ALA A 945 -5.29 -20.03 21.87
CA ALA A 945 -4.05 -20.54 21.29
C ALA A 945 -4.02 -20.51 19.74
N ARG A 946 -5.15 -20.34 19.09
CA ARG A 946 -5.26 -20.15 17.63
C ARG A 946 -4.66 -18.82 17.18
N TYR A 947 -4.75 -17.78 18.03
CA TYR A 947 -4.31 -16.42 17.72
C TYR A 947 -3.37 -15.92 18.80
N ASN A 948 -2.30 -15.28 18.42
CA ASN A 948 -1.57 -14.45 19.37
C ASN A 948 -2.48 -13.28 19.80
N ALA A 949 -2.29 -12.80 21.02
CA ALA A 949 -2.97 -11.60 21.52
C ALA A 949 -2.11 -10.36 21.30
N MET A 950 -2.77 -9.23 21.13
CA MET A 950 -2.14 -7.91 21.03
C MET A 950 -2.76 -6.99 22.06
N TYR A 951 -1.96 -6.10 22.63
CA TYR A 951 -2.46 -5.04 23.47
C TYR A 951 -1.62 -3.78 23.38
N TYR A 952 -2.23 -2.65 23.72
CA TYR A 952 -1.56 -1.37 23.93
C TYR A 952 -2.23 -0.59 25.06
N PHE A 953 -1.59 0.46 25.54
CA PHE A 953 -2.15 1.33 26.54
C PHE A 953 -2.45 2.70 25.95
N GLU A 954 -3.62 3.23 26.26
CA GLU A 954 -4.01 4.60 25.98
C GLU A 954 -4.05 5.37 27.28
N VAL A 955 -3.35 6.51 27.34
CA VAL A 955 -3.33 7.40 28.50
C VAL A 955 -3.84 8.75 28.07
N ILE A 956 -4.77 9.31 28.84
CA ILE A 956 -5.35 10.64 28.63
C ILE A 956 -5.08 11.47 29.88
N ASP A 957 -4.54 12.68 29.71
CA ASP A 957 -4.29 13.62 30.77
C ASP A 957 -5.54 14.45 31.12
N THR A 958 -5.47 15.26 32.18
CA THR A 958 -6.61 16.10 32.64
C THR A 958 -6.93 17.25 31.68
N ASN A 959 -6.07 17.56 30.72
CA ASN A 959 -6.34 18.56 29.69
C ASN A 959 -7.05 17.95 28.45
N GLY A 960 -7.24 16.63 28.44
CA GLY A 960 -7.78 15.89 27.29
C GLY A 960 -6.74 15.55 26.21
N ASP A 961 -5.45 15.75 26.50
CA ASP A 961 -4.39 15.30 25.59
C ASP A 961 -4.09 13.81 25.84
N GLY A 962 -3.96 13.03 24.80
CA GLY A 962 -3.79 11.58 24.90
C GLY A 962 -2.53 11.05 24.23
N ARG A 963 -2.12 9.84 24.63
CA ARG A 963 -1.01 9.11 24.00
C ARG A 963 -1.21 7.60 24.07
N ILE A 964 -0.78 6.91 23.01
CA ILE A 964 -0.75 5.45 22.94
C ILE A 964 0.66 4.93 23.18
N PHE A 965 0.76 3.81 23.89
CA PHE A 965 2.00 3.09 24.19
C PHE A 965 1.87 1.61 23.84
N PRO A 966 2.85 0.98 23.12
CA PRO A 966 4.16 1.55 22.79
C PRO A 966 4.04 2.65 21.72
N ASP A 967 5.01 3.59 21.72
CA ASP A 967 5.09 4.61 20.68
C ASP A 967 5.41 3.93 19.33
N PHE A 968 4.48 4.00 18.39
CA PHE A 968 4.60 3.33 17.09
C PHE A 968 5.73 3.89 16.21
N ARG A 969 6.23 5.10 16.50
CA ARG A 969 7.40 5.68 15.82
C ARG A 969 8.70 4.95 16.17
N GLN A 970 8.75 4.30 17.32
CA GLN A 970 9.94 3.64 17.86
C GLN A 970 9.84 2.12 17.83
N ARG A 971 8.63 1.57 17.91
CA ARG A 971 8.35 0.14 18.00
C ARG A 971 7.09 -0.20 17.18
N THR A 972 6.77 -1.49 17.04
CA THR A 972 5.43 -1.92 16.65
C THR A 972 4.40 -1.32 17.62
N PRO A 973 3.25 -0.82 17.13
CA PRO A 973 2.29 -0.09 17.97
C PRO A 973 1.56 -0.97 19.00
N TYR A 974 1.92 -2.24 19.10
CA TYR A 974 1.31 -3.23 19.98
C TYR A 974 2.36 -4.06 20.71
N TYR A 975 2.07 -4.42 21.95
CA TYR A 975 2.71 -5.53 22.62
C TYR A 975 2.04 -6.83 22.14
N ILE A 976 2.82 -7.79 21.73
CA ILE A 976 2.33 -9.05 21.20
C ILE A 976 2.64 -10.16 22.18
N VAL A 977 1.63 -10.97 22.51
CA VAL A 977 1.70 -12.10 23.42
C VAL A 977 1.46 -13.38 22.63
N ARG A 978 2.41 -14.30 22.68
CA ARG A 978 2.18 -15.66 22.20
C ARG A 978 1.31 -16.40 23.19
N VAL A 979 0.20 -16.95 22.70
CA VAL A 979 -0.72 -17.78 23.51
C VAL A 979 -0.37 -19.24 23.25
N ARG A 980 -0.03 -19.96 24.30
CA ARG A 980 0.36 -21.37 24.25
C ARG A 980 -0.52 -22.24 25.12
#